data_e8ad41df49d89547a52e42734433bb69
#
_entry.id   e8ad41df49d89547a52e42734433bb69
#
_cell.length_a   1.000
_cell.length_b   1.000
_cell.length_c   1.000
_cell.angle_alpha   90.00
_cell.angle_beta   90.00
_cell.angle_gamma   90.00
#
_symmetry.space_group_name_H-M   'P 1'
#
loop_
_entity.id
_entity.type
_entity.pdbx_description
1 polymer ?
#
loop_
_entity_poly.entity_id
_entity_poly.type
_entity_poly.pdbx_seq_one_letter_code
_entity_poly.pdbx_strand_id
1 'polypeptide(L)'
;MIIVIDYNKDNPMGCVLMCIWRYIMQQAWKDFNTGVWDKSVDVRDFIQRNYVPYVGDDSFLVGPTERTTRLWQRVLDLYEEERQKGSVIDADTDVATHITAHAPGYIIKEDEQIVGLQTDYPLKRAMFPYGGLRTAKSAIEEYGYKMDPTLESFFKTHRKTHNDGVFDVYTPEMRAARSAHIITGLPDAYSRGRIIGDYRRVALYGIDYLIKDKEDQFNITMGDMMPDVIRDREEIRDQIRSLKELKEMAASYGFDISKPATDVKEAIQWLYFGYLGAIKEQNGAAMSIGRNSTFLDIYAERDLKSGKYTEEQIQEMVDHFIMKLRMVRFARIHEYNNLFTGDPVWTTESIGGMGTDGRTLVSKTAFRILHTLQNLGPAPEPNLTVLWSPSLPEGFKKFCAKLSIATSSIQYENDEIMRPNSGDDYAIACCVSPMRIGKEMQFFGARCNLAKALLYAINGGVDEKLKKQVGPKFRPITSEYLDFDEVMERFEDMTEWLAGVYVNALNIIHYMHDKYAYEKLEMALHDRKVTRWFATGIAGLSVVADSLSAIKYAKVKPIRDENGIAVDFEIEGDFPKYGNDDDRVDQLAATVVSGFMNKIRKHPTYRQSVPTMSLLTITSNVVYGNATGATPDGRKAGIPFAPGANPMHGRDEHGAISSLASVAKMPWRDCCDGISNTFSIIPDSLGKSGESMVTLGDLDLDLDLGNIEHALADGCENLACREPNITIPEEKE
;
A
#
# COMPACT_ATOMS: atom_id res chain seq x y z
N MET A 1 -21.95 16.08 -22.13
CA MET A 1 -22.95 15.24 -22.83
C MET A 1 -24.28 15.43 -22.13
N ILE A 2 -25.28 15.76 -22.87
CA ILE A 2 -26.62 16.03 -22.40
C ILE A 2 -27.14 14.75 -21.76
N ILE A 3 -27.44 14.82 -20.47
CA ILE A 3 -28.20 13.78 -19.80
C ILE A 3 -29.58 13.77 -20.46
N VAL A 4 -29.87 12.76 -21.27
CA VAL A 4 -31.23 12.48 -21.69
C VAL A 4 -31.96 11.97 -20.46
N ILE A 5 -32.57 12.87 -19.75
CA ILE A 5 -33.54 12.52 -18.72
C ILE A 5 -34.84 12.32 -19.43
N ASP A 6 -35.38 11.15 -19.25
CA ASP A 6 -36.73 10.83 -19.67
C ASP A 6 -37.68 11.88 -19.04
N TYR A 7 -38.20 12.74 -19.87
CA TYR A 7 -38.95 13.92 -19.48
C TYR A 7 -40.38 13.49 -19.16
N ASN A 8 -40.56 13.02 -17.94
CA ASN A 8 -41.92 12.85 -17.45
C ASN A 8 -42.48 14.24 -17.08
N LYS A 9 -43.24 14.83 -17.97
CA LYS A 9 -43.83 16.17 -17.86
C LYS A 9 -44.77 16.34 -16.64
N ASP A 10 -45.07 15.26 -15.95
CA ASP A 10 -46.07 15.23 -14.89
C ASP A 10 -45.54 15.31 -13.47
N ASN A 11 -44.21 15.54 -13.26
CA ASN A 11 -43.64 15.72 -11.92
C ASN A 11 -42.96 17.08 -11.75
N PRO A 12 -43.71 18.15 -11.42
CA PRO A 12 -43.13 19.49 -11.22
C PRO A 12 -42.14 19.55 -10.05
N MET A 13 -42.24 18.67 -9.06
CA MET A 13 -41.30 18.58 -7.93
C MET A 13 -39.90 18.10 -8.34
N GLY A 14 -39.84 17.21 -9.33
CA GLY A 14 -38.56 16.74 -9.89
C GLY A 14 -37.78 17.84 -10.61
N CYS A 15 -38.48 18.73 -11.34
CA CYS A 15 -37.87 19.89 -12.00
C CYS A 15 -37.32 20.92 -11.03
N VAL A 16 -38.03 21.20 -9.95
CA VAL A 16 -37.58 22.16 -8.90
C VAL A 16 -36.36 21.63 -8.18
N LEU A 17 -36.34 20.37 -7.80
CA LEU A 17 -35.18 19.71 -7.17
C LEU A 17 -33.94 19.72 -8.06
N MET A 18 -34.11 19.48 -9.37
CA MET A 18 -33.01 19.55 -10.34
C MET A 18 -32.45 20.98 -10.53
N CYS A 19 -33.34 22.00 -10.53
CA CYS A 19 -32.91 23.40 -10.62
C CYS A 19 -32.13 23.82 -9.37
N ILE A 20 -32.61 23.45 -8.18
CA ILE A 20 -31.91 23.71 -6.90
C ILE A 20 -30.56 23.00 -6.87
N TRP A 21 -30.50 21.76 -7.28
CA TRP A 21 -29.25 20.98 -7.30
C TRP A 21 -28.21 21.59 -8.26
N ARG A 22 -28.60 21.94 -9.50
CA ARG A 22 -27.71 22.64 -10.44
C ARG A 22 -27.22 23.98 -9.89
N TYR A 23 -28.08 24.72 -9.22
CA TYR A 23 -27.70 25.98 -8.57
C TYR A 23 -26.65 25.77 -7.48
N ILE A 24 -26.80 24.76 -6.64
CA ILE A 24 -25.85 24.42 -5.58
C ILE A 24 -24.46 24.07 -6.16
N MET A 25 -24.43 23.20 -7.20
CA MET A 25 -23.19 22.83 -7.88
C MET A 25 -22.52 24.05 -8.52
N GLN A 26 -23.29 24.88 -9.20
CA GLN A 26 -22.77 26.12 -9.81
C GLN A 26 -22.19 27.09 -8.78
N GLN A 27 -22.78 27.19 -7.58
CA GLN A 27 -22.23 28.04 -6.53
C GLN A 27 -20.92 27.47 -5.95
N ALA A 28 -20.85 26.17 -5.69
CA ALA A 28 -19.65 25.52 -5.16
C ALA A 28 -18.47 25.58 -6.15
N TRP A 29 -18.73 25.51 -7.45
CA TRP A 29 -17.74 25.45 -8.52
C TRP A 29 -17.46 26.77 -9.25
N LYS A 30 -18.15 27.86 -8.88
CA LYS A 30 -18.15 29.13 -9.65
C LYS A 30 -16.76 29.75 -9.82
N ASP A 31 -15.84 29.51 -8.90
CA ASP A 31 -14.51 30.12 -8.89
C ASP A 31 -13.43 29.19 -9.48
N PHE A 32 -13.83 28.07 -10.06
CA PHE A 32 -12.94 27.11 -10.68
C PHE A 32 -13.03 27.10 -12.20
N ASN A 33 -11.92 26.82 -12.87
CA ASN A 33 -11.87 26.65 -14.32
C ASN A 33 -12.60 25.36 -14.71
N THR A 34 -13.59 25.48 -15.59
CA THR A 34 -14.41 24.37 -16.08
C THR A 34 -13.63 23.43 -17.01
N GLY A 35 -14.12 22.20 -17.14
CA GLY A 35 -13.49 21.19 -17.99
C GLY A 35 -14.37 19.96 -18.22
N VAL A 36 -13.76 18.80 -18.28
CA VAL A 36 -14.45 17.51 -18.31
C VAL A 36 -15.07 17.24 -16.93
N TRP A 37 -14.36 17.60 -15.88
CA TRP A 37 -14.72 17.34 -14.48
C TRP A 37 -16.07 17.96 -14.06
N ASP A 38 -16.50 19.07 -14.65
CA ASP A 38 -17.79 19.68 -14.33
C ASP A 38 -18.99 19.03 -15.06
N LYS A 39 -18.72 18.03 -15.91
CA LYS A 39 -19.69 17.27 -16.69
C LYS A 39 -19.75 15.79 -16.35
N SER A 40 -18.65 15.24 -15.88
CA SER A 40 -18.49 13.85 -15.47
C SER A 40 -17.41 13.75 -14.39
N VAL A 41 -17.38 12.63 -13.66
CA VAL A 41 -16.39 12.43 -12.61
C VAL A 41 -14.98 12.34 -13.21
N ASP A 42 -14.15 13.38 -13.00
CA ASP A 42 -12.76 13.43 -13.42
C ASP A 42 -11.97 14.41 -12.54
N VAL A 43 -11.46 13.91 -11.41
CA VAL A 43 -10.68 14.72 -10.45
C VAL A 43 -9.34 15.17 -11.05
N ARG A 44 -8.74 14.33 -11.90
CA ARG A 44 -7.50 14.72 -12.57
C ARG A 44 -7.69 15.94 -13.47
N ASP A 45 -8.75 16.00 -14.28
CA ASP A 45 -9.03 17.19 -15.13
C ASP A 45 -9.28 18.43 -14.27
N PHE A 46 -9.95 18.29 -13.10
CA PHE A 46 -10.09 19.39 -12.13
C PHE A 46 -8.74 19.91 -11.66
N ILE A 47 -7.85 19.01 -11.22
CA ILE A 47 -6.52 19.38 -10.74
C ILE A 47 -5.75 20.09 -11.86
N GLN A 48 -5.62 19.48 -13.02
CA GLN A 48 -4.83 20.01 -14.15
C GLN A 48 -5.26 21.42 -14.60
N ARG A 49 -6.53 21.75 -14.43
CA ARG A 49 -7.08 23.07 -14.82
C ARG A 49 -6.96 24.13 -13.74
N ASN A 50 -6.84 23.76 -12.48
CA ASN A 50 -7.02 24.68 -11.37
C ASN A 50 -5.80 24.82 -10.47
N TYR A 51 -4.86 23.86 -10.45
CA TYR A 51 -3.70 23.98 -9.58
C TYR A 51 -2.64 24.94 -10.13
N VAL A 52 -1.88 25.51 -9.22
CA VAL A 52 -0.73 26.36 -9.52
C VAL A 52 0.51 25.72 -8.88
N PRO A 53 1.54 25.37 -9.67
CA PRO A 53 2.79 24.89 -9.12
C PRO A 53 3.44 25.89 -8.16
N TYR A 54 4.02 25.38 -7.07
CA TYR A 54 4.79 26.20 -6.16
C TYR A 54 6.29 25.89 -6.29
N VAL A 55 7.07 26.90 -6.60
CA VAL A 55 8.53 26.80 -6.82
C VAL A 55 9.35 27.55 -5.77
N GLY A 56 8.69 28.07 -4.72
CA GLY A 56 9.33 28.75 -3.60
C GLY A 56 9.87 27.77 -2.52
N ASP A 57 10.11 28.31 -1.35
CA ASP A 57 10.67 27.61 -0.20
C ASP A 57 9.67 27.47 0.97
N ASP A 58 10.17 27.04 2.13
CA ASP A 58 9.40 26.77 3.35
C ASP A 58 9.11 28.02 4.22
N SER A 59 9.44 29.23 3.75
CA SER A 59 9.38 30.47 4.55
C SER A 59 7.96 30.92 4.95
N PHE A 60 6.92 30.43 4.28
CA PHE A 60 5.52 30.74 4.58
C PHE A 60 4.92 29.85 5.69
N LEU A 61 5.59 28.74 6.03
CA LEU A 61 5.10 27.77 7.00
C LEU A 61 5.02 28.38 8.41
N VAL A 62 4.03 27.93 9.16
CA VAL A 62 3.76 28.40 10.52
C VAL A 62 3.76 27.25 11.52
N GLY A 63 4.12 27.53 12.75
CA GLY A 63 4.10 26.56 13.84
C GLY A 63 2.69 26.10 14.25
N PRO A 64 2.59 25.12 15.15
CA PRO A 64 1.30 24.61 15.61
C PRO A 64 0.56 25.66 16.45
N THR A 65 -0.77 25.73 16.32
CA THR A 65 -1.60 26.55 17.19
C THR A 65 -1.65 25.97 18.61
N GLU A 66 -2.13 26.78 19.57
CA GLU A 66 -2.38 26.26 20.93
C GLU A 66 -3.39 25.12 20.95
N ARG A 67 -4.41 25.14 20.09
CA ARG A 67 -5.36 24.02 19.94
C ARG A 67 -4.70 22.77 19.41
N THR A 68 -3.91 22.88 18.36
CA THR A 68 -3.12 21.77 17.82
C THR A 68 -2.24 21.16 18.91
N THR A 69 -1.54 22.01 19.67
CA THR A 69 -0.66 21.55 20.76
C THR A 69 -1.44 20.80 21.86
N ARG A 70 -2.60 21.34 22.30
CA ARG A 70 -3.43 20.66 23.31
C ARG A 70 -3.97 19.32 22.81
N LEU A 71 -4.49 19.27 21.57
CA LEU A 71 -5.00 18.04 20.99
C LEU A 71 -3.91 16.98 20.86
N TRP A 72 -2.74 17.38 20.38
CA TRP A 72 -1.62 16.46 20.21
C TRP A 72 -1.09 15.98 21.55
N GLN A 73 -1.00 16.85 22.55
CA GLN A 73 -0.62 16.43 23.89
C GLN A 73 -1.60 15.38 24.46
N ARG A 74 -2.91 15.55 24.24
CA ARG A 74 -3.90 14.54 24.67
C ARG A 74 -3.67 13.20 23.97
N VAL A 75 -3.32 13.19 22.69
CA VAL A 75 -2.99 11.94 21.97
C VAL A 75 -1.71 11.31 22.52
N LEU A 76 -0.67 12.10 22.81
CA LEU A 76 0.56 11.61 23.43
C LEU A 76 0.30 11.01 24.83
N ASP A 77 -0.55 11.64 25.61
CA ASP A 77 -0.97 11.12 26.94
C ASP A 77 -1.66 9.75 26.79
N LEU A 78 -2.50 9.58 25.77
CA LEU A 78 -3.17 8.29 25.47
C LEU A 78 -2.15 7.21 25.05
N TYR A 79 -1.15 7.54 24.25
CA TYR A 79 -0.07 6.60 23.93
C TYR A 79 0.74 6.22 25.16
N GLU A 80 0.97 7.16 26.07
CA GLU A 80 1.66 6.88 27.33
C GLU A 80 0.80 6.00 28.25
N GLU A 81 -0.51 6.20 28.30
CA GLU A 81 -1.46 5.31 29.00
C GLU A 81 -1.38 3.87 28.48
N GLU A 82 -1.34 3.67 27.13
CA GLU A 82 -1.16 2.35 26.52
C GLU A 82 0.19 1.73 26.90
N ARG A 83 1.25 2.51 26.86
CA ARG A 83 2.60 2.07 27.20
C ARG A 83 2.69 1.61 28.68
N GLN A 84 2.11 2.38 29.60
CA GLN A 84 2.10 2.07 31.03
C GLN A 84 1.21 0.85 31.33
N LYS A 85 0.07 0.72 30.65
CA LYS A 85 -0.82 -0.44 30.75
C LYS A 85 -0.18 -1.72 30.19
N GLY A 86 0.77 -1.58 29.24
CA GLY A 86 1.34 -2.70 28.49
C GLY A 86 0.34 -3.40 27.57
N SER A 87 -0.76 -2.72 27.23
CA SER A 87 -1.82 -3.21 26.34
C SER A 87 -2.61 -2.02 25.79
N VAL A 88 -3.51 -2.26 24.86
CA VAL A 88 -4.40 -1.24 24.29
C VAL A 88 -5.29 -0.61 25.36
N ILE A 89 -5.64 0.67 25.21
CA ILE A 89 -6.52 1.38 26.18
C ILE A 89 -7.88 0.70 26.23
N ASP A 90 -8.49 0.48 25.06
CA ASP A 90 -9.81 -0.12 24.91
C ASP A 90 -9.92 -0.82 23.54
N ALA A 91 -10.90 -1.72 23.43
CA ALA A 91 -11.21 -2.43 22.20
C ALA A 91 -12.72 -2.73 22.11
N ASP A 92 -13.26 -2.74 20.90
CA ASP A 92 -14.61 -3.22 20.68
C ASP A 92 -14.74 -4.69 21.08
N THR A 93 -15.80 -4.98 21.81
CA THR A 93 -16.09 -6.36 22.24
C THR A 93 -17.44 -6.86 21.72
N ASP A 94 -18.38 -5.97 21.49
CA ASP A 94 -19.78 -6.20 21.09
C ASP A 94 -20.16 -5.52 19.78
N VAL A 95 -19.28 -4.69 19.22
CA VAL A 95 -19.50 -3.97 17.97
C VAL A 95 -18.61 -4.53 16.86
N ALA A 96 -19.22 -5.08 15.81
CA ALA A 96 -18.53 -5.33 14.54
C ALA A 96 -18.50 -4.03 13.73
N THR A 97 -17.29 -3.50 13.47
CA THR A 97 -17.16 -2.19 12.83
C THR A 97 -17.75 -2.17 11.43
N HIS A 98 -18.45 -1.10 11.09
CA HIS A 98 -18.91 -0.70 9.76
C HIS A 98 -19.12 0.81 9.73
N ILE A 99 -19.47 1.40 8.59
CA ILE A 99 -19.50 2.86 8.41
C ILE A 99 -20.26 3.59 9.52
N THR A 100 -21.43 3.11 9.91
CA THR A 100 -22.32 3.73 10.91
C THR A 100 -22.34 3.00 12.27
N ALA A 101 -21.35 2.12 12.54
CA ALA A 101 -21.37 1.26 13.73
C ALA A 101 -21.23 2.02 15.05
N HIS A 102 -20.52 3.15 15.06
CA HIS A 102 -20.16 3.88 16.27
C HIS A 102 -20.81 5.25 16.31
N ALA A 103 -21.13 5.70 17.50
CA ALA A 103 -21.43 7.10 17.74
C ALA A 103 -20.22 8.00 17.42
N PRO A 104 -20.42 9.29 17.15
CA PRO A 104 -19.33 10.23 16.88
C PRO A 104 -18.29 10.29 18.01
N GLY A 105 -17.03 9.94 17.66
CA GLY A 105 -15.89 10.03 18.57
C GLY A 105 -15.05 11.27 18.34
N TYR A 106 -14.42 11.78 19.40
CA TYR A 106 -13.60 12.98 19.40
C TYR A 106 -12.37 12.77 20.31
N ILE A 107 -11.28 13.51 20.01
CA ILE A 107 -10.14 13.65 20.93
C ILE A 107 -10.50 14.66 22.03
N ILE A 108 -10.77 15.90 21.62
CA ILE A 108 -11.35 17.00 22.43
C ILE A 108 -12.30 17.76 21.49
N LYS A 109 -13.59 17.55 21.65
CA LYS A 109 -14.61 18.01 20.70
C LYS A 109 -14.56 19.50 20.38
N GLU A 110 -14.28 20.32 21.37
CA GLU A 110 -14.30 21.79 21.27
C GLU A 110 -13.07 22.34 20.51
N ASP A 111 -11.99 21.59 20.49
CA ASP A 111 -10.73 21.99 19.87
C ASP A 111 -10.58 21.52 18.41
N GLU A 112 -11.34 20.51 18.02
CA GLU A 112 -11.16 19.86 16.71
C GLU A 112 -11.65 20.71 15.54
N GLN A 113 -10.78 21.00 14.59
CA GLN A 113 -11.15 21.62 13.29
C GLN A 113 -11.58 20.56 12.27
N ILE A 114 -10.94 19.40 12.28
CA ILE A 114 -11.30 18.21 11.51
C ILE A 114 -11.74 17.13 12.49
N VAL A 115 -12.96 16.62 12.35
CA VAL A 115 -13.58 15.69 13.28
C VAL A 115 -13.71 14.29 12.67
N GLY A 116 -13.87 13.31 13.54
CA GLY A 116 -14.12 11.92 13.18
C GLY A 116 -13.07 10.98 13.74
N LEU A 117 -13.50 9.89 14.35
CA LEU A 117 -12.67 8.78 14.81
C LEU A 117 -13.20 7.47 14.23
N GLN A 118 -12.32 6.49 14.14
CA GLN A 118 -12.69 5.15 13.68
C GLN A 118 -13.72 4.48 14.61
N THR A 119 -13.65 4.77 15.91
CA THR A 119 -14.57 4.31 16.94
C THR A 119 -15.15 5.52 17.70
N ASP A 120 -15.89 5.29 18.75
CA ASP A 120 -16.47 6.31 19.63
C ASP A 120 -15.46 6.90 20.63
N TYR A 121 -14.25 6.31 20.75
CA TYR A 121 -13.22 6.79 21.68
C TYR A 121 -11.83 6.76 21.03
N PRO A 122 -10.93 7.73 21.34
CA PRO A 122 -9.59 7.79 20.78
C PRO A 122 -8.78 6.51 21.11
N LEU A 123 -8.06 5.98 20.10
CA LEU A 123 -7.23 4.78 20.18
C LEU A 123 -7.96 3.47 20.56
N LYS A 124 -9.27 3.48 20.80
CA LYS A 124 -10.03 2.26 20.95
C LYS A 124 -9.91 1.39 19.69
N ARG A 125 -9.55 0.14 19.83
CA ARG A 125 -9.33 -0.78 18.70
C ARG A 125 -10.65 -1.22 18.09
N ALA A 126 -10.84 -0.92 16.82
CA ALA A 126 -12.00 -1.39 16.06
C ALA A 126 -11.92 -2.90 15.80
N MET A 127 -13.02 -3.62 15.95
CA MET A 127 -13.11 -5.05 15.72
C MET A 127 -13.77 -5.34 14.37
N PHE A 128 -13.08 -6.10 13.50
CA PHE A 128 -13.55 -6.46 12.16
C PHE A 128 -13.66 -7.98 11.99
N PRO A 129 -14.76 -8.61 12.42
CA PRO A 129 -14.92 -10.07 12.34
C PRO A 129 -15.23 -10.61 10.95
N TYR A 130 -15.60 -9.77 9.98
CA TYR A 130 -15.93 -10.19 8.60
C TYR A 130 -14.75 -10.85 7.87
N GLY A 131 -13.52 -10.43 8.15
CA GLY A 131 -12.30 -11.07 7.66
C GLY A 131 -12.10 -12.46 8.25
N GLY A 132 -12.29 -12.59 9.58
CA GLY A 132 -12.18 -13.84 10.32
C GLY A 132 -12.61 -13.70 11.77
N LEU A 133 -13.67 -14.41 12.15
CA LEU A 133 -14.18 -14.39 13.52
C LEU A 133 -13.14 -14.86 14.55
N ARG A 134 -12.43 -15.96 14.24
CA ARG A 134 -11.40 -16.51 15.12
C ARG A 134 -10.26 -15.53 15.37
N THR A 135 -9.78 -14.88 14.33
CA THR A 135 -8.70 -13.89 14.44
C THR A 135 -9.13 -12.64 15.18
N ALA A 136 -10.34 -12.14 14.92
CA ALA A 136 -10.91 -11.02 15.70
C ALA A 136 -11.06 -11.37 17.18
N LYS A 137 -11.57 -12.56 17.48
CA LYS A 137 -11.69 -13.04 18.87
C LYS A 137 -10.33 -13.18 19.55
N SER A 138 -9.35 -13.81 18.90
CA SER A 138 -7.99 -13.95 19.45
C SER A 138 -7.37 -12.58 19.73
N ALA A 139 -7.52 -11.60 18.84
CA ALA A 139 -6.99 -10.25 19.03
C ALA A 139 -7.58 -9.58 20.29
N ILE A 140 -8.90 -9.69 20.49
CA ILE A 140 -9.58 -9.16 21.67
C ILE A 140 -9.10 -9.85 22.96
N GLU A 141 -8.93 -11.18 22.92
CA GLU A 141 -8.46 -11.97 24.06
C GLU A 141 -6.98 -11.67 24.39
N GLU A 142 -6.13 -11.46 23.40
CA GLU A 142 -4.72 -11.04 23.59
C GLU A 142 -4.60 -9.68 24.28
N TYR A 143 -5.56 -8.77 24.07
CA TYR A 143 -5.64 -7.48 24.78
C TYR A 143 -6.24 -7.57 26.17
N GLY A 144 -6.66 -8.76 26.60
CA GLY A 144 -7.27 -8.99 27.93
C GLY A 144 -8.78 -8.77 27.99
N TYR A 145 -9.45 -8.60 26.86
CA TYR A 145 -10.90 -8.45 26.77
C TYR A 145 -11.58 -9.75 26.33
N LYS A 146 -12.90 -9.78 26.31
CA LYS A 146 -13.69 -10.91 25.82
C LYS A 146 -14.73 -10.44 24.83
N MET A 147 -14.78 -11.11 23.68
CA MET A 147 -15.83 -10.88 22.70
C MET A 147 -17.19 -11.23 23.28
N ASP A 148 -18.19 -10.41 22.97
CA ASP A 148 -19.59 -10.66 23.37
C ASP A 148 -20.07 -12.00 22.82
N PRO A 149 -20.62 -12.90 23.68
CA PRO A 149 -21.08 -14.21 23.24
C PRO A 149 -22.23 -14.16 22.24
N THR A 150 -23.08 -13.11 22.28
CA THR A 150 -24.19 -12.93 21.33
C THR A 150 -23.65 -12.63 19.95
N LEU A 151 -22.68 -11.72 19.86
CA LEU A 151 -22.00 -11.39 18.61
C LEU A 151 -21.25 -12.61 18.04
N GLU A 152 -20.51 -13.33 18.88
CA GLU A 152 -19.81 -14.56 18.47
C GLU A 152 -20.80 -15.59 17.93
N SER A 153 -21.91 -15.82 18.62
CA SER A 153 -22.98 -16.75 18.20
C SER A 153 -23.63 -16.32 16.89
N PHE A 154 -23.90 -15.03 16.74
CA PHE A 154 -24.46 -14.48 15.49
C PHE A 154 -23.58 -14.77 14.28
N PHE A 155 -22.28 -14.48 14.39
CA PHE A 155 -21.33 -14.77 13.29
C PHE A 155 -21.24 -16.26 13.00
N LYS A 156 -21.15 -17.11 14.02
CA LYS A 156 -21.09 -18.59 13.84
C LYS A 156 -22.34 -19.17 13.17
N THR A 157 -23.51 -18.59 13.43
CA THR A 157 -24.78 -19.16 12.97
C THR A 157 -25.27 -18.55 11.65
N HIS A 158 -25.08 -17.24 11.47
CA HIS A 158 -25.73 -16.48 10.39
C HIS A 158 -24.78 -15.82 9.40
N ARG A 159 -23.46 -15.83 9.69
CA ARG A 159 -22.49 -15.14 8.84
C ARG A 159 -21.30 -16.05 8.57
N LYS A 160 -21.03 -16.27 7.29
CA LYS A 160 -19.76 -16.87 6.86
C LYS A 160 -18.76 -15.76 6.65
N THR A 161 -17.59 -15.87 7.25
CA THR A 161 -16.52 -14.91 7.10
C THR A 161 -15.68 -15.22 5.86
N HIS A 162 -14.87 -14.25 5.42
CA HIS A 162 -13.90 -14.46 4.37
C HIS A 162 -12.94 -15.61 4.71
N ASN A 163 -12.40 -15.65 5.93
CA ASN A 163 -11.50 -16.69 6.40
C ASN A 163 -12.15 -18.09 6.35
N ASP A 164 -13.41 -18.20 6.79
CA ASP A 164 -14.14 -19.48 6.71
C ASP A 164 -14.23 -19.97 5.26
N GLY A 165 -14.58 -19.05 4.35
CA GLY A 165 -14.67 -19.35 2.92
C GLY A 165 -13.37 -19.84 2.33
N VAL A 166 -12.27 -19.17 2.63
CA VAL A 166 -10.92 -19.52 2.17
C VAL A 166 -10.53 -20.91 2.68
N PHE A 167 -10.67 -21.15 3.99
CA PHE A 167 -10.25 -22.41 4.58
C PHE A 167 -11.16 -23.60 4.23
N ASP A 168 -12.41 -23.38 3.87
CA ASP A 168 -13.26 -24.44 3.32
C ASP A 168 -12.75 -24.98 1.97
N VAL A 169 -12.08 -24.14 1.19
CA VAL A 169 -11.66 -24.47 -0.18
C VAL A 169 -10.18 -24.79 -0.31
N TYR A 170 -9.33 -24.34 0.60
CA TYR A 170 -7.90 -24.63 0.56
C TYR A 170 -7.63 -26.13 0.48
N THR A 171 -6.81 -26.52 -0.50
CA THR A 171 -6.32 -27.90 -0.62
C THR A 171 -5.34 -28.25 0.52
N PRO A 172 -5.11 -29.54 0.80
CA PRO A 172 -4.07 -29.95 1.75
C PRO A 172 -2.69 -29.38 1.42
N GLU A 173 -2.36 -29.27 0.14
CA GLU A 173 -1.11 -28.70 -0.36
C GLU A 173 -0.97 -27.22 -0.04
N MET A 174 -2.01 -26.40 -0.29
CA MET A 174 -2.02 -24.98 0.08
C MET A 174 -1.87 -24.79 1.59
N ARG A 175 -2.53 -25.62 2.39
CA ARG A 175 -2.40 -25.61 3.85
C ARG A 175 -0.98 -25.96 4.29
N ALA A 176 -0.36 -26.95 3.66
CA ALA A 176 1.02 -27.35 3.94
C ALA A 176 2.00 -26.24 3.58
N ALA A 177 1.87 -25.63 2.40
CA ALA A 177 2.71 -24.53 1.96
C ALA A 177 2.60 -23.30 2.90
N ARG A 178 1.36 -22.96 3.34
CA ARG A 178 1.13 -21.91 4.33
C ARG A 178 1.78 -22.23 5.69
N SER A 179 1.57 -23.43 6.20
CA SER A 179 2.11 -23.85 7.51
C SER A 179 3.62 -23.97 7.54
N ALA A 180 4.25 -24.28 6.42
CA ALA A 180 5.69 -24.33 6.26
C ALA A 180 6.34 -22.97 6.01
N HIS A 181 5.53 -21.90 5.93
CA HIS A 181 6.01 -20.54 5.61
C HIS A 181 6.76 -20.42 4.28
N ILE A 182 6.52 -21.31 3.31
CA ILE A 182 7.00 -21.11 1.94
C ILE A 182 6.14 -20.06 1.21
N ILE A 183 4.89 -19.89 1.63
CA ILE A 183 4.04 -18.73 1.32
C ILE A 183 3.62 -18.11 2.66
N THR A 184 3.90 -16.81 2.86
CA THR A 184 3.67 -16.13 4.15
C THR A 184 2.93 -14.81 3.94
N GLY A 185 2.04 -14.46 4.91
CA GLY A 185 1.32 -13.17 4.93
C GLY A 185 0.11 -13.13 4.01
N LEU A 186 -0.42 -14.29 3.59
CA LEU A 186 -1.64 -14.37 2.77
C LEU A 186 -2.80 -13.62 3.44
N PRO A 187 -3.58 -12.78 2.70
CA PRO A 187 -4.74 -12.09 3.23
C PRO A 187 -5.95 -13.03 3.34
N ASP A 188 -5.76 -14.14 4.05
CA ASP A 188 -6.78 -15.18 4.27
C ASP A 188 -7.58 -15.03 5.56
N ALA A 189 -7.28 -13.99 6.37
CA ALA A 189 -7.95 -13.74 7.63
C ALA A 189 -8.19 -12.24 7.93
N TYR A 190 -7.84 -11.37 7.00
CA TYR A 190 -8.09 -9.91 7.06
C TYR A 190 -8.54 -9.43 5.68
N SER A 191 -9.05 -8.20 5.59
CA SER A 191 -9.54 -7.64 4.34
C SER A 191 -8.43 -7.39 3.32
N ARG A 192 -8.82 -7.14 2.08
CA ARG A 192 -7.89 -7.04 0.95
C ARG A 192 -6.84 -5.96 1.13
N GLY A 193 -7.26 -4.72 1.41
CA GLY A 193 -6.38 -3.56 1.39
C GLY A 193 -5.81 -3.28 -0.02
N ARG A 194 -4.84 -2.38 -0.11
CA ARG A 194 -4.19 -2.00 -1.37
C ARG A 194 -5.17 -1.54 -2.46
N ILE A 195 -6.15 -0.77 -2.01
CA ILE A 195 -7.13 -0.06 -2.82
C ILE A 195 -7.05 1.40 -2.40
N ILE A 196 -6.97 2.31 -3.35
CA ILE A 196 -7.00 3.74 -3.08
C ILE A 196 -8.29 4.29 -3.67
N GLY A 197 -9.31 4.44 -2.84
CA GLY A 197 -10.52 5.15 -3.21
C GLY A 197 -10.21 6.61 -3.55
N ASP A 198 -10.81 7.16 -4.58
CA ASP A 198 -10.63 8.58 -4.86
C ASP A 198 -11.49 9.42 -3.91
N TYR A 199 -11.02 9.57 -2.67
CA TYR A 199 -11.70 10.31 -1.60
C TYR A 199 -11.92 11.78 -1.94
N ARG A 200 -11.13 12.34 -2.86
CA ARG A 200 -11.29 13.70 -3.39
C ARG A 200 -12.64 13.89 -4.09
N ARG A 201 -13.23 12.80 -4.63
CA ARG A 201 -14.57 12.83 -5.25
C ARG A 201 -15.65 13.27 -4.27
N VAL A 202 -15.52 12.90 -3.00
CA VAL A 202 -16.49 13.30 -1.95
C VAL A 202 -16.47 14.83 -1.79
N ALA A 203 -15.29 15.42 -1.76
CA ALA A 203 -15.13 16.87 -1.65
C ALA A 203 -15.59 17.61 -2.92
N LEU A 204 -15.20 17.11 -4.10
CA LEU A 204 -15.46 17.82 -5.37
C LEU A 204 -16.92 17.73 -5.82
N TYR A 205 -17.58 16.58 -5.59
CA TYR A 205 -18.93 16.33 -6.16
C TYR A 205 -20.03 16.24 -5.09
N GLY A 206 -19.70 15.88 -3.85
CA GLY A 206 -20.70 15.52 -2.85
C GLY A 206 -21.36 14.16 -3.12
N ILE A 207 -21.95 13.60 -2.07
CA ILE A 207 -22.45 12.22 -2.11
C ILE A 207 -23.65 12.05 -3.03
N ASP A 208 -24.53 13.05 -3.14
CA ASP A 208 -25.75 12.90 -3.97
C ASP A 208 -25.40 12.82 -5.47
N TYR A 209 -24.35 13.52 -5.90
CA TYR A 209 -23.81 13.37 -7.25
C TYR A 209 -23.24 11.98 -7.49
N LEU A 210 -22.42 11.49 -6.55
CA LEU A 210 -21.78 10.17 -6.67
C LEU A 210 -22.81 9.04 -6.67
N ILE A 211 -23.88 9.13 -5.86
CA ILE A 211 -25.00 8.17 -5.90
C ILE A 211 -25.66 8.19 -7.29
N LYS A 212 -25.94 9.37 -7.83
CA LYS A 212 -26.54 9.49 -9.17
C LYS A 212 -25.65 8.89 -10.26
N ASP A 213 -24.34 9.14 -10.20
CA ASP A 213 -23.36 8.55 -11.12
C ASP A 213 -23.39 7.00 -11.05
N LYS A 214 -23.44 6.43 -9.84
CA LYS A 214 -23.56 4.97 -9.66
C LYS A 214 -24.92 4.43 -10.12
N GLU A 215 -26.01 5.16 -9.95
CA GLU A 215 -27.31 4.78 -10.51
C GLU A 215 -27.28 4.75 -12.04
N ASP A 216 -26.62 5.71 -12.67
CA ASP A 216 -26.45 5.74 -14.12
C ASP A 216 -25.56 4.56 -14.59
N GLN A 217 -24.46 4.26 -13.86
CA GLN A 217 -23.64 3.07 -14.11
C GLN A 217 -24.46 1.78 -13.99
N PHE A 218 -25.32 1.65 -12.98
CA PHE A 218 -26.21 0.50 -12.80
C PHE A 218 -27.16 0.33 -14.00
N ASN A 219 -27.73 1.42 -14.50
CA ASN A 219 -28.68 1.40 -15.58
C ASN A 219 -28.08 0.97 -16.92
N ILE A 220 -26.80 1.31 -17.16
CA ILE A 220 -26.08 0.89 -18.37
C ILE A 220 -25.37 -0.46 -18.24
N THR A 221 -25.29 -1.05 -17.04
CA THR A 221 -24.76 -2.39 -16.83
C THR A 221 -25.82 -3.42 -17.16
N MET A 222 -25.96 -3.70 -18.44
CA MET A 222 -26.98 -4.57 -19.04
C MET A 222 -26.30 -5.67 -19.86
N GLY A 223 -27.06 -6.70 -20.19
CA GLY A 223 -26.62 -7.87 -20.97
C GLY A 223 -27.39 -9.10 -20.52
N ASP A 224 -27.00 -10.26 -21.02
CA ASP A 224 -27.51 -11.51 -20.49
C ASP A 224 -27.10 -11.64 -19.01
N MET A 225 -28.03 -12.04 -18.17
CA MET A 225 -27.81 -12.14 -16.72
C MET A 225 -26.96 -13.34 -16.37
N MET A 226 -25.73 -13.33 -16.84
CA MET A 226 -24.66 -14.27 -16.49
C MET A 226 -23.98 -13.85 -15.18
N PRO A 227 -23.23 -14.74 -14.52
CA PRO A 227 -22.64 -14.48 -13.20
C PRO A 227 -21.91 -13.15 -13.09
N ASP A 228 -21.15 -12.75 -14.10
CA ASP A 228 -20.36 -11.51 -14.07
C ASP A 228 -21.25 -10.27 -14.11
N VAL A 229 -22.28 -10.25 -14.99
CA VAL A 229 -23.24 -9.14 -15.07
C VAL A 229 -24.07 -9.03 -13.78
N ILE A 230 -24.53 -10.16 -13.24
CA ILE A 230 -25.26 -10.20 -11.96
C ILE A 230 -24.39 -9.63 -10.86
N ARG A 231 -23.13 -10.07 -10.80
CA ARG A 231 -22.17 -9.63 -9.80
C ARG A 231 -21.88 -8.13 -9.88
N ASP A 232 -21.59 -7.61 -11.07
CA ASP A 232 -21.33 -6.19 -11.26
C ASP A 232 -22.55 -5.33 -10.82
N ARG A 233 -23.77 -5.78 -11.11
CA ARG A 233 -24.98 -5.09 -10.67
C ARG A 233 -25.18 -5.14 -9.16
N GLU A 234 -24.90 -6.27 -8.53
CA GLU A 234 -24.93 -6.42 -7.07
C GLU A 234 -23.90 -5.49 -6.40
N GLU A 235 -22.66 -5.47 -6.88
CA GLU A 235 -21.61 -4.60 -6.40
C GLU A 235 -21.97 -3.11 -6.51
N ILE A 236 -22.53 -2.66 -7.63
CA ILE A 236 -22.97 -1.26 -7.77
C ILE A 236 -24.06 -0.91 -6.74
N ARG A 237 -25.00 -1.84 -6.47
CA ARG A 237 -26.02 -1.61 -5.43
C ARG A 237 -25.41 -1.53 -4.03
N ASP A 238 -24.38 -2.33 -3.74
CA ASP A 238 -23.63 -2.26 -2.49
C ASP A 238 -22.89 -0.93 -2.37
N GLN A 239 -22.27 -0.45 -3.46
CA GLN A 239 -21.60 0.85 -3.53
C GLN A 239 -22.58 2.01 -3.25
N ILE A 240 -23.79 1.97 -3.81
CA ILE A 240 -24.83 2.97 -3.54
C ILE A 240 -25.24 2.95 -2.06
N ARG A 241 -25.35 1.77 -1.44
CA ARG A 241 -25.67 1.65 -0.01
C ARG A 241 -24.57 2.26 0.85
N SER A 242 -23.31 1.95 0.59
CA SER A 242 -22.18 2.49 1.35
C SER A 242 -22.06 4.01 1.24
N LEU A 243 -22.36 4.60 0.07
CA LEU A 243 -22.42 6.06 -0.07
C LEU A 243 -23.54 6.68 0.79
N LYS A 244 -24.68 6.03 0.93
CA LYS A 244 -25.75 6.47 1.82
C LYS A 244 -25.35 6.37 3.29
N GLU A 245 -24.72 5.26 3.69
CA GLU A 245 -24.18 5.07 5.02
C GLU A 245 -23.11 6.11 5.36
N LEU A 246 -22.25 6.49 4.39
CA LEU A 246 -21.28 7.56 4.56
C LEU A 246 -21.96 8.91 4.84
N LYS A 247 -23.05 9.20 4.15
CA LYS A 247 -23.86 10.41 4.40
C LYS A 247 -24.48 10.42 5.80
N GLU A 248 -24.97 9.27 6.26
CA GLU A 248 -25.49 9.11 7.63
C GLU A 248 -24.40 9.31 8.69
N MET A 249 -23.21 8.73 8.47
CA MET A 249 -22.06 8.92 9.35
C MET A 249 -21.68 10.42 9.44
N ALA A 250 -21.55 11.11 8.33
CA ALA A 250 -21.23 12.53 8.34
C ALA A 250 -22.29 13.38 9.02
N ALA A 251 -23.58 13.06 8.81
CA ALA A 251 -24.70 13.73 9.47
C ALA A 251 -24.68 13.56 10.98
N SER A 252 -24.22 12.41 11.51
CA SER A 252 -24.04 12.18 12.94
C SER A 252 -23.03 13.13 13.59
N TYR A 253 -22.02 13.56 12.81
CA TYR A 253 -21.05 14.60 13.21
C TYR A 253 -21.57 16.04 12.97
N GLY A 254 -22.77 16.19 12.39
CA GLY A 254 -23.39 17.50 12.10
C GLY A 254 -23.04 18.10 10.73
N PHE A 255 -22.53 17.29 9.78
CA PHE A 255 -22.13 17.73 8.45
C PHE A 255 -23.04 17.20 7.34
N ASP A 256 -23.33 18.05 6.35
CA ASP A 256 -24.07 17.68 5.15
C ASP A 256 -23.12 17.51 3.95
N ILE A 257 -22.61 16.31 3.75
CA ILE A 257 -21.74 15.96 2.62
C ILE A 257 -22.51 15.60 1.35
N SER A 258 -23.80 15.83 1.30
CA SER A 258 -24.60 15.63 0.07
C SER A 258 -24.15 16.53 -1.06
N LYS A 259 -23.49 17.63 -0.74
CA LYS A 259 -23.08 18.72 -1.65
C LYS A 259 -21.57 18.80 -1.76
N PRO A 260 -21.05 19.39 -2.86
CA PRO A 260 -19.61 19.70 -2.95
C PRO A 260 -19.11 20.59 -1.81
N ALA A 261 -17.86 20.44 -1.46
CA ALA A 261 -17.18 21.31 -0.52
C ALA A 261 -17.09 22.75 -1.04
N THR A 262 -17.35 23.72 -0.17
CA THR A 262 -17.35 25.16 -0.52
C THR A 262 -16.08 25.87 -0.10
N ASP A 263 -15.26 25.27 0.75
CA ASP A 263 -13.98 25.82 1.21
C ASP A 263 -12.97 24.72 1.57
N VAL A 264 -11.75 25.12 1.96
CA VAL A 264 -10.67 24.20 2.28
C VAL A 264 -10.99 23.33 3.50
N LYS A 265 -11.71 23.86 4.50
CA LYS A 265 -12.11 23.10 5.69
C LYS A 265 -13.06 21.95 5.31
N GLU A 266 -14.10 22.28 4.54
CA GLU A 266 -15.02 21.28 4.02
C GLU A 266 -14.30 20.30 3.09
N ALA A 267 -13.39 20.76 2.23
CA ALA A 267 -12.65 19.90 1.31
C ALA A 267 -11.82 18.83 2.07
N ILE A 268 -11.10 19.23 3.11
CA ILE A 268 -10.36 18.32 3.99
C ILE A 268 -11.33 17.37 4.73
N GLN A 269 -12.39 17.91 5.31
CA GLN A 269 -13.34 17.13 6.11
C GLN A 269 -14.11 16.10 5.28
N TRP A 270 -14.60 16.46 4.06
CA TRP A 270 -15.31 15.55 3.15
C TRP A 270 -14.41 14.43 2.66
N LEU A 271 -13.19 14.77 2.26
CA LEU A 271 -12.16 13.82 1.88
C LEU A 271 -11.87 12.86 3.05
N TYR A 272 -11.67 13.39 4.25
CA TYR A 272 -11.42 12.58 5.43
C TYR A 272 -12.61 11.68 5.80
N PHE A 273 -13.85 12.14 5.68
CA PHE A 273 -15.02 11.28 5.88
C PHE A 273 -15.07 10.14 4.87
N GLY A 274 -14.71 10.37 3.61
CA GLY A 274 -14.56 9.31 2.62
C GLY A 274 -13.57 8.24 3.06
N TYR A 275 -12.39 8.66 3.50
CA TYR A 275 -11.37 7.77 4.04
C TYR A 275 -11.83 7.09 5.35
N LEU A 276 -12.40 7.83 6.27
CA LEU A 276 -12.91 7.30 7.54
C LEU A 276 -13.96 6.20 7.33
N GLY A 277 -14.89 6.41 6.40
CA GLY A 277 -15.87 5.40 6.03
C GLY A 277 -15.21 4.12 5.50
N ALA A 278 -14.18 4.26 4.64
CA ALA A 278 -13.45 3.12 4.10
C ALA A 278 -12.73 2.31 5.19
N ILE A 279 -12.03 2.97 6.11
CA ILE A 279 -11.35 2.28 7.22
C ILE A 279 -12.30 1.73 8.30
N LYS A 280 -13.56 2.15 8.34
CA LYS A 280 -14.59 1.53 9.18
C LYS A 280 -15.20 0.29 8.51
N GLU A 281 -15.10 0.18 7.20
CA GLU A 281 -15.68 -0.92 6.43
C GLU A 281 -14.72 -2.10 6.23
N GLN A 282 -13.40 -1.88 6.28
CA GLN A 282 -12.42 -2.95 6.13
C GLN A 282 -11.14 -2.70 6.93
N ASN A 283 -10.43 -3.79 7.27
CA ASN A 283 -9.13 -3.78 7.95
C ASN A 283 -7.99 -4.31 7.06
N GLY A 284 -7.93 -3.83 5.82
CA GLY A 284 -6.95 -4.28 4.85
C GLY A 284 -5.50 -4.06 5.26
N ALA A 285 -4.58 -4.73 4.55
CA ALA A 285 -3.15 -4.66 4.84
C ALA A 285 -2.54 -3.27 4.55
N ALA A 286 -3.18 -2.46 3.70
CA ALA A 286 -2.76 -1.10 3.38
C ALA A 286 -3.99 -0.25 3.05
N MET A 287 -4.19 0.79 3.86
CA MET A 287 -5.31 1.72 3.77
C MET A 287 -4.77 3.11 3.40
N SER A 288 -4.17 3.21 2.20
CA SER A 288 -3.56 4.45 1.71
C SER A 288 -4.60 5.51 1.41
N ILE A 289 -4.27 6.79 1.70
CA ILE A 289 -5.21 7.89 1.50
C ILE A 289 -5.12 8.53 0.12
N GLY A 290 -4.02 8.32 -0.59
CA GLY A 290 -3.87 8.76 -1.98
C GLY A 290 -2.82 9.84 -2.18
N ARG A 291 -3.18 10.85 -2.98
CA ARG A 291 -2.36 12.01 -3.33
C ARG A 291 -3.24 13.25 -3.31
N ASN A 292 -3.24 13.93 -2.18
CA ASN A 292 -4.25 14.92 -1.87
C ASN A 292 -3.71 16.37 -1.85
N SER A 293 -2.40 16.54 -1.68
CA SER A 293 -1.78 17.87 -1.48
C SER A 293 -2.14 18.87 -2.58
N THR A 294 -2.00 18.49 -3.86
CA THR A 294 -2.29 19.38 -4.99
C THR A 294 -3.78 19.70 -5.12
N PHE A 295 -4.65 18.72 -4.84
CA PHE A 295 -6.10 18.92 -4.83
C PHE A 295 -6.54 19.91 -3.73
N LEU A 296 -6.08 19.70 -2.51
CA LEU A 296 -6.44 20.55 -1.36
C LEU A 296 -5.87 21.97 -1.50
N ASP A 297 -4.71 22.09 -2.15
CA ASP A 297 -4.06 23.40 -2.39
C ASP A 297 -4.94 24.33 -3.24
N ILE A 298 -5.71 23.80 -4.18
CA ILE A 298 -6.63 24.59 -5.02
C ILE A 298 -7.65 25.32 -4.15
N TYR A 299 -8.21 24.66 -3.14
CA TYR A 299 -9.11 25.28 -2.18
C TYR A 299 -8.38 26.21 -1.22
N ALA A 300 -7.21 25.79 -0.71
CA ALA A 300 -6.42 26.57 0.24
C ALA A 300 -5.99 27.91 -0.34
N GLU A 301 -5.41 27.93 -1.54
CA GLU A 301 -4.92 29.15 -2.18
C GLU A 301 -6.09 30.09 -2.60
N ARG A 302 -7.23 29.53 -3.02
CA ARG A 302 -8.45 30.32 -3.27
C ARG A 302 -8.91 31.02 -1.98
N ASP A 303 -8.99 30.30 -0.90
CA ASP A 303 -9.53 30.78 0.37
C ASP A 303 -8.57 31.76 1.07
N LEU A 304 -7.24 31.56 0.95
CA LEU A 304 -6.22 32.55 1.34
C LEU A 304 -6.37 33.85 0.54
N LYS A 305 -6.46 33.72 -0.78
CA LYS A 305 -6.60 34.90 -1.67
C LYS A 305 -7.87 35.67 -1.41
N SER A 306 -8.94 35.02 -1.01
CA SER A 306 -10.20 35.69 -0.65
C SER A 306 -10.20 36.28 0.77
N GLY A 307 -9.19 35.96 1.58
CA GLY A 307 -9.12 36.36 3.00
C GLY A 307 -10.09 35.56 3.90
N LYS A 308 -10.62 34.44 3.44
CA LYS A 308 -11.54 33.59 4.22
C LYS A 308 -10.81 32.90 5.36
N TYR A 309 -9.59 32.44 5.13
CA TYR A 309 -8.71 31.82 6.10
C TYR A 309 -7.32 32.44 6.07
N THR A 310 -6.59 32.31 7.18
CA THR A 310 -5.16 32.65 7.28
C THR A 310 -4.30 31.41 7.08
N GLU A 311 -3.00 31.59 6.84
CA GLU A 311 -2.04 30.48 6.72
C GLU A 311 -2.04 29.59 7.98
N GLU A 312 -2.07 30.23 9.16
CA GLU A 312 -2.14 29.54 10.45
C GLU A 312 -3.38 28.65 10.57
N GLN A 313 -4.55 29.14 10.13
CA GLN A 313 -5.79 28.37 10.17
C GLN A 313 -5.76 27.19 9.19
N ILE A 314 -5.13 27.34 8.02
CA ILE A 314 -4.99 26.24 7.07
C ILE A 314 -4.01 25.20 7.59
N GLN A 315 -2.87 25.63 8.13
CA GLN A 315 -1.91 24.69 8.76
C GLN A 315 -2.56 23.93 9.92
N GLU A 316 -3.36 24.59 10.76
CA GLU A 316 -4.11 23.96 11.85
C GLU A 316 -5.03 22.85 11.33
N MET A 317 -5.78 23.09 10.25
CA MET A 317 -6.65 22.05 9.64
C MET A 317 -5.85 20.88 9.08
N VAL A 318 -4.70 21.13 8.48
CA VAL A 318 -3.78 20.10 7.98
C VAL A 318 -3.19 19.30 9.14
N ASP A 319 -2.73 19.94 10.20
CA ASP A 319 -2.21 19.29 11.40
C ASP A 319 -3.27 18.36 12.02
N HIS A 320 -4.51 18.85 12.17
CA HIS A 320 -5.62 18.05 12.70
C HIS A 320 -5.97 16.86 11.81
N PHE A 321 -5.95 17.04 10.50
CA PHE A 321 -6.16 15.97 9.54
C PHE A 321 -5.09 14.86 9.68
N ILE A 322 -3.81 15.24 9.69
CA ILE A 322 -2.71 14.28 9.85
C ILE A 322 -2.76 13.60 11.23
N MET A 323 -3.12 14.33 12.28
CA MET A 323 -3.33 13.78 13.61
C MET A 323 -4.37 12.64 13.61
N LYS A 324 -5.49 12.82 12.88
CA LYS A 324 -6.51 11.77 12.74
C LYS A 324 -5.97 10.52 12.04
N LEU A 325 -5.16 10.68 11.01
CA LEU A 325 -4.54 9.56 10.31
C LEU A 325 -3.59 8.77 11.20
N ARG A 326 -2.88 9.42 12.13
CA ARG A 326 -1.99 8.79 13.11
C ARG A 326 -2.73 7.90 14.13
N MET A 327 -4.05 8.04 14.25
CA MET A 327 -4.84 7.39 15.31
C MET A 327 -5.63 6.17 14.83
N VAL A 328 -5.59 5.84 13.55
CA VAL A 328 -6.32 4.68 13.01
C VAL A 328 -5.71 3.38 13.51
N ARG A 329 -6.52 2.54 14.17
CA ARG A 329 -6.08 1.26 14.71
C ARG A 329 -7.19 0.21 14.66
N PHE A 330 -6.79 -1.04 14.38
CA PHE A 330 -7.67 -2.20 14.45
C PHE A 330 -7.24 -3.15 15.55
N ALA A 331 -8.18 -3.96 16.04
CA ALA A 331 -7.84 -5.13 16.84
C ALA A 331 -7.20 -6.18 15.94
N ARG A 332 -5.91 -6.48 16.17
CA ARG A 332 -5.09 -7.42 15.39
C ARG A 332 -4.34 -8.38 16.30
N ILE A 333 -4.15 -9.61 15.84
CA ILE A 333 -3.42 -10.65 16.59
C ILE A 333 -1.91 -10.35 16.62
N HIS A 334 -1.23 -10.85 17.63
CA HIS A 334 0.21 -10.70 17.83
C HIS A 334 1.04 -11.20 16.61
N GLU A 335 0.61 -12.30 15.99
CA GLU A 335 1.27 -12.83 14.79
C GLU A 335 1.30 -11.81 13.64
N TYR A 336 0.19 -11.08 13.44
CA TYR A 336 0.15 -9.99 12.46
C TYR A 336 1.07 -8.83 12.84
N ASN A 337 1.04 -8.43 14.12
CA ASN A 337 1.87 -7.35 14.62
C ASN A 337 3.37 -7.69 14.52
N ASN A 338 3.76 -8.93 14.76
CA ASN A 338 5.14 -9.39 14.57
C ASN A 338 5.56 -9.37 13.09
N LEU A 339 4.66 -9.74 12.18
CA LEU A 339 4.92 -9.71 10.73
C LEU A 339 5.22 -8.29 10.22
N PHE A 340 4.55 -7.28 10.78
CA PHE A 340 4.62 -5.88 10.35
C PHE A 340 5.28 -4.94 11.37
N THR A 341 5.84 -5.45 12.44
CA THR A 341 6.52 -4.69 13.51
C THR A 341 5.59 -3.64 14.13
N GLY A 342 4.44 -4.08 14.63
CA GLY A 342 3.41 -3.26 15.23
C GLY A 342 2.05 -3.46 14.58
N ASP A 343 1.14 -2.50 14.78
CA ASP A 343 -0.22 -2.51 14.24
C ASP A 343 -0.48 -1.43 13.15
N PRO A 344 0.42 -1.24 12.15
CA PRO A 344 0.24 -0.22 11.14
C PRO A 344 -0.95 -0.55 10.25
N VAL A 345 -1.64 0.49 9.77
CA VAL A 345 -2.67 0.39 8.72
C VAL A 345 -2.14 0.85 7.37
N TRP A 346 -0.88 1.29 7.31
CA TRP A 346 -0.20 1.77 6.10
C TRP A 346 -0.99 2.87 5.40
N THR A 347 -1.34 3.88 6.18
CA THR A 347 -1.91 5.13 5.67
C THR A 347 -0.82 5.88 4.92
N THR A 348 -0.82 5.81 3.59
CA THR A 348 0.18 6.46 2.74
C THR A 348 -0.41 7.66 2.05
N GLU A 349 0.27 8.81 2.15
CA GLU A 349 0.01 10.02 1.38
C GLU A 349 1.17 10.27 0.42
N SER A 350 0.89 10.32 -0.88
CA SER A 350 1.89 10.59 -1.92
C SER A 350 1.96 12.09 -2.20
N ILE A 351 3.18 12.64 -2.30
CA ILE A 351 3.42 14.09 -2.33
C ILE A 351 4.39 14.42 -3.47
N GLY A 352 4.15 15.55 -4.15
CA GLY A 352 5.05 16.07 -5.19
C GLY A 352 4.92 15.30 -6.52
N GLY A 353 6.04 15.02 -7.19
CA GLY A 353 6.09 14.44 -8.53
C GLY A 353 5.85 15.45 -9.65
N MET A 354 5.86 14.96 -10.88
CA MET A 354 5.71 15.76 -12.10
C MET A 354 4.41 15.41 -12.84
N GLY A 355 3.81 16.39 -13.46
CA GLY A 355 2.73 16.21 -14.42
C GLY A 355 3.23 15.66 -15.76
N THR A 356 2.36 14.98 -16.50
CA THR A 356 2.67 14.55 -17.88
C THR A 356 2.84 15.72 -18.85
N ASP A 357 2.47 16.91 -18.44
CA ASP A 357 2.66 18.17 -19.15
C ASP A 357 3.97 18.91 -18.79
N GLY A 358 4.81 18.29 -17.95
CA GLY A 358 6.09 18.84 -17.52
C GLY A 358 6.03 19.84 -16.36
N ARG A 359 4.83 20.17 -15.85
CA ARG A 359 4.70 21.02 -14.64
C ARG A 359 4.94 20.15 -13.41
N THR A 360 5.60 20.71 -12.39
CA THR A 360 5.64 20.05 -11.10
C THR A 360 4.26 20.03 -10.44
N LEU A 361 3.94 18.94 -9.72
CA LEU A 361 2.75 18.82 -8.89
C LEU A 361 3.00 19.23 -7.42
N VAL A 362 4.17 19.78 -7.13
CA VAL A 362 4.47 20.41 -5.85
C VAL A 362 3.60 21.64 -5.68
N SER A 363 2.94 21.74 -4.54
CA SER A 363 2.10 22.85 -4.12
C SER A 363 2.48 23.28 -2.70
N LYS A 364 1.98 24.42 -2.21
CA LYS A 364 2.20 24.82 -0.81
C LYS A 364 1.65 23.80 0.19
N THR A 365 0.54 23.14 -0.14
CA THR A 365 -0.03 22.10 0.73
C THR A 365 0.85 20.85 0.79
N ALA A 366 1.71 20.60 -0.21
CA ALA A 366 2.76 19.60 -0.10
C ALA A 366 3.74 19.92 1.06
N PHE A 367 4.17 21.15 1.16
CA PHE A 367 4.98 21.64 2.28
C PHE A 367 4.22 21.58 3.61
N ARG A 368 2.94 22.03 3.65
CA ARG A 368 2.12 21.98 4.88
C ARG A 368 1.96 20.58 5.44
N ILE A 369 1.75 19.57 4.59
CA ILE A 369 1.64 18.18 5.02
C ILE A 369 2.97 17.66 5.55
N LEU A 370 4.07 17.91 4.85
CA LEU A 370 5.41 17.50 5.33
C LEU A 370 5.78 18.24 6.61
N HIS A 371 5.38 19.50 6.78
CA HIS A 371 5.64 20.29 7.98
C HIS A 371 4.98 19.73 9.25
N THR A 372 3.95 18.90 9.12
CA THR A 372 3.36 18.21 10.27
C THR A 372 4.36 17.31 11.00
N LEU A 373 5.45 16.89 10.35
CA LEU A 373 6.56 16.18 11.00
C LEU A 373 7.31 17.05 12.01
N GLN A 374 7.24 18.39 11.87
CA GLN A 374 7.76 19.34 12.83
C GLN A 374 6.70 19.72 13.87
N ASN A 375 5.47 20.03 13.44
CA ASN A 375 4.40 20.48 14.32
C ASN A 375 3.91 19.38 15.28
N LEU A 376 3.85 18.13 14.83
CA LEU A 376 3.39 16.96 15.61
C LEU A 376 4.52 15.97 15.94
N GLY A 377 5.75 16.25 15.50
CA GLY A 377 6.88 15.33 15.62
C GLY A 377 6.88 14.19 14.60
N PRO A 378 8.00 13.45 14.52
CA PRO A 378 8.14 12.31 13.61
C PRO A 378 7.16 11.19 13.93
N ALA A 379 6.68 10.50 12.89
CA ALA A 379 5.80 9.36 13.03
C ALA A 379 5.91 8.43 11.82
N PRO A 380 5.71 7.12 11.96
CA PRO A 380 5.71 6.18 10.85
C PRO A 380 4.44 6.28 9.99
N GLU A 381 3.36 6.87 10.52
CA GLU A 381 2.08 7.07 9.83
C GLU A 381 1.56 8.51 10.02
N PRO A 382 0.95 9.08 8.97
CA PRO A 382 0.89 8.54 7.62
C PRO A 382 2.31 8.37 7.05
N ASN A 383 2.52 7.32 6.24
CA ASN A 383 3.74 7.18 5.47
C ASN A 383 3.76 8.28 4.41
N LEU A 384 4.58 9.30 4.61
CA LEU A 384 4.70 10.43 3.69
C LEU A 384 5.70 10.07 2.58
N THR A 385 5.17 9.81 1.38
CA THR A 385 5.95 9.36 0.24
C THR A 385 6.12 10.49 -0.77
N VAL A 386 7.33 10.96 -0.93
CA VAL A 386 7.69 11.94 -1.96
C VAL A 386 7.91 11.21 -3.28
N LEU A 387 7.15 11.58 -4.31
CA LEU A 387 7.34 11.13 -5.67
C LEU A 387 8.47 11.96 -6.29
N TRP A 388 9.67 11.35 -6.28
CA TRP A 388 10.90 12.06 -6.57
C TRP A 388 11.15 12.17 -8.08
N SER A 389 11.58 13.35 -8.49
CA SER A 389 12.13 13.66 -9.82
C SER A 389 13.24 14.70 -9.67
N PRO A 390 14.32 14.63 -10.48
CA PRO A 390 15.33 15.69 -10.54
C PRO A 390 14.73 17.06 -10.87
N SER A 391 13.63 17.06 -11.61
CA SER A 391 12.92 18.28 -12.03
C SER A 391 12.04 18.91 -10.96
N LEU A 392 12.02 18.37 -9.74
CA LEU A 392 11.31 19.01 -8.62
C LEU A 392 11.94 20.37 -8.25
N PRO A 393 11.15 21.32 -7.74
CA PRO A 393 11.67 22.62 -7.32
C PRO A 393 12.76 22.50 -6.24
N GLU A 394 13.86 23.27 -6.37
CA GLU A 394 14.99 23.25 -5.46
C GLU A 394 14.58 23.52 -3.99
N GLY A 395 13.69 24.49 -3.76
CA GLY A 395 13.17 24.76 -2.41
C GLY A 395 12.50 23.54 -1.78
N PHE A 396 11.75 22.75 -2.59
CA PHE A 396 11.09 21.54 -2.14
C PHE A 396 12.09 20.40 -1.85
N LYS A 397 13.06 20.19 -2.75
CA LYS A 397 14.12 19.18 -2.56
C LYS A 397 14.90 19.44 -1.26
N LYS A 398 15.33 20.68 -1.04
CA LYS A 398 16.03 21.12 0.18
C LYS A 398 15.19 20.91 1.44
N PHE A 399 13.91 21.25 1.38
CA PHE A 399 12.98 21.05 2.51
C PHE A 399 12.81 19.56 2.85
N CYS A 400 12.60 18.71 1.84
CA CYS A 400 12.52 17.26 2.03
C CYS A 400 13.80 16.67 2.65
N ALA A 401 14.97 17.06 2.14
CA ALA A 401 16.26 16.59 2.68
C ALA A 401 16.44 17.01 4.14
N LYS A 402 16.14 18.28 4.48
CA LYS A 402 16.17 18.80 5.85
C LYS A 402 15.27 18.01 6.80
N LEU A 403 14.04 17.70 6.36
CA LEU A 403 13.11 16.88 7.15
C LEU A 403 13.57 15.43 7.28
N SER A 404 14.11 14.82 6.23
CA SER A 404 14.63 13.45 6.28
C SER A 404 15.77 13.31 7.29
N ILE A 405 16.68 14.28 7.33
CA ILE A 405 17.79 14.32 8.31
C ILE A 405 17.23 14.46 9.73
N ALA A 406 16.24 15.32 9.92
CA ALA A 406 15.69 15.63 11.24
C ALA A 406 14.77 14.54 11.80
N THR A 407 14.06 13.80 10.95
CA THR A 407 12.93 12.97 11.39
C THR A 407 13.00 11.51 10.94
N SER A 408 13.74 11.18 9.87
CA SER A 408 13.74 9.86 9.21
C SER A 408 12.34 9.33 8.86
N SER A 409 11.38 10.23 8.59
CA SER A 409 9.94 9.90 8.42
C SER A 409 9.42 10.14 7.00
N ILE A 410 10.30 10.32 6.02
CA ILE A 410 9.94 10.49 4.61
C ILE A 410 10.45 9.29 3.81
N GLN A 411 9.58 8.74 2.95
CA GLN A 411 9.94 7.76 1.93
C GLN A 411 10.03 8.47 0.58
N TYR A 412 10.91 7.99 -0.29
CA TYR A 412 11.06 8.49 -1.66
C TYR A 412 10.75 7.38 -2.66
N GLU A 413 10.00 7.72 -3.71
CA GLU A 413 9.68 6.84 -4.83
C GLU A 413 10.05 7.51 -6.15
N ASN A 414 10.64 6.77 -7.06
CA ASN A 414 11.11 7.31 -8.34
C ASN A 414 9.95 7.58 -9.30
N ASP A 415 9.54 8.85 -9.41
CA ASP A 415 8.47 9.31 -10.30
C ASP A 415 8.81 9.13 -11.79
N GLU A 416 10.09 9.23 -12.17
CA GLU A 416 10.51 9.08 -13.57
C GLU A 416 10.29 7.66 -14.10
N ILE A 417 10.38 6.65 -13.24
CA ILE A 417 10.09 5.25 -13.60
C ILE A 417 8.59 4.95 -13.54
N MET A 418 7.88 5.52 -12.57
CA MET A 418 6.47 5.20 -12.33
C MET A 418 5.51 5.98 -13.24
N ARG A 419 5.76 7.28 -13.45
CA ARG A 419 4.89 8.16 -14.25
C ARG A 419 4.65 7.69 -15.68
N PRO A 420 5.62 7.17 -16.45
CA PRO A 420 5.37 6.69 -17.80
C PRO A 420 4.29 5.61 -17.90
N ASN A 421 4.15 4.78 -16.88
CA ASN A 421 3.18 3.69 -16.85
C ASN A 421 1.87 4.06 -16.14
N SER A 422 1.94 4.95 -15.13
CA SER A 422 0.82 5.27 -14.23
C SER A 422 0.18 6.64 -14.52
N GLY A 423 0.76 7.44 -15.42
CA GLY A 423 0.33 8.83 -15.62
C GLY A 423 0.72 9.72 -14.42
N ASP A 424 0.06 10.86 -14.27
CA ASP A 424 0.37 11.85 -13.24
C ASP A 424 -0.67 11.92 -12.09
N ASP A 425 -1.69 11.05 -12.12
CA ASP A 425 -2.68 10.94 -11.03
C ASP A 425 -2.65 9.53 -10.41
N TYR A 426 -1.47 9.13 -9.99
CA TYR A 426 -1.25 7.92 -9.22
C TYR A 426 -0.80 8.23 -7.79
N ALA A 427 -0.95 7.27 -6.91
CA ALA A 427 -0.43 7.29 -5.55
C ALA A 427 0.17 5.93 -5.20
N ILE A 428 0.91 5.89 -4.11
CA ILE A 428 1.53 4.67 -3.61
C ILE A 428 0.59 3.96 -2.65
N ALA A 429 0.25 2.72 -2.97
CA ALA A 429 -0.43 1.85 -2.04
C ALA A 429 0.59 1.16 -1.13
N CYS A 430 0.39 1.28 0.18
CA CYS A 430 1.33 0.77 1.17
C CYS A 430 2.69 1.46 1.09
N CYS A 431 3.72 0.76 0.58
CA CYS A 431 5.09 1.23 0.59
C CYS A 431 5.62 1.60 -0.81
N VAL A 432 5.32 0.82 -1.85
CA VAL A 432 6.02 0.90 -3.16
C VAL A 432 5.12 0.71 -4.38
N SER A 433 3.83 0.41 -4.20
CA SER A 433 2.95 -0.01 -5.31
C SER A 433 2.25 1.19 -5.95
N PRO A 434 2.62 1.62 -7.15
CA PRO A 434 1.91 2.70 -7.83
C PRO A 434 0.53 2.23 -8.30
N MET A 435 -0.49 3.07 -8.07
CA MET A 435 -1.85 2.83 -8.56
C MET A 435 -2.51 4.14 -9.00
N ARG A 436 -3.15 4.13 -10.15
CA ARG A 436 -3.98 5.26 -10.60
C ARG A 436 -5.20 5.38 -9.70
N ILE A 437 -5.33 6.54 -9.06
CA ILE A 437 -6.33 6.79 -8.00
C ILE A 437 -7.74 6.66 -8.59
N GLY A 438 -8.57 5.83 -7.95
CA GLY A 438 -9.95 5.59 -8.39
C GLY A 438 -10.10 4.85 -9.72
N LYS A 439 -9.03 4.29 -10.28
CA LYS A 439 -9.01 3.57 -11.57
C LYS A 439 -8.40 2.18 -11.47
N GLU A 440 -7.60 1.93 -10.45
CA GLU A 440 -6.87 0.69 -10.23
C GLU A 440 -7.03 0.18 -8.81
N MET A 441 -6.91 -1.13 -8.64
CA MET A 441 -6.86 -1.79 -7.35
C MET A 441 -5.92 -2.98 -7.40
N GLN A 442 -5.47 -3.48 -6.26
CA GLN A 442 -4.63 -4.67 -6.18
C GLN A 442 -5.32 -5.83 -5.48
N PHE A 443 -5.17 -7.00 -6.09
CA PHE A 443 -5.34 -8.28 -5.43
C PHE A 443 -4.03 -8.63 -4.73
N PHE A 444 -3.88 -8.17 -3.49
CA PHE A 444 -2.66 -8.33 -2.69
C PHE A 444 -2.36 -9.79 -2.40
N GLY A 445 -1.10 -10.22 -2.60
CA GLY A 445 -0.74 -11.61 -2.63
C GLY A 445 0.25 -12.06 -1.57
N ALA A 446 0.81 -11.20 -0.74
CA ALA A 446 1.91 -11.59 0.13
C ALA A 446 3.17 -12.06 -0.63
N ARG A 447 3.92 -13.06 -0.14
CA ARG A 447 5.21 -13.41 -0.77
C ARG A 447 5.52 -14.89 -0.69
N CYS A 448 6.23 -15.37 -1.73
CA CYS A 448 6.87 -16.68 -1.74
C CYS A 448 8.30 -16.58 -1.18
N ASN A 449 8.67 -17.52 -0.33
CA ASN A 449 10.02 -17.66 0.20
C ASN A 449 10.87 -18.50 -0.76
N LEU A 450 11.61 -17.83 -1.64
CA LEU A 450 12.42 -18.54 -2.66
C LEU A 450 13.66 -19.22 -2.05
N ALA A 451 14.16 -18.76 -0.90
CA ALA A 451 15.23 -19.47 -0.21
C ALA A 451 14.77 -20.84 0.30
N LYS A 452 13.52 -20.96 0.80
CA LYS A 452 12.95 -22.28 1.13
C LYS A 452 12.71 -23.11 -0.12
N ALA A 453 12.26 -22.51 -1.21
CA ALA A 453 12.10 -23.22 -2.49
C ALA A 453 13.43 -23.84 -2.97
N LEU A 454 14.55 -23.13 -2.80
CA LEU A 454 15.89 -23.65 -3.10
C LEU A 454 16.27 -24.82 -2.17
N LEU A 455 15.97 -24.72 -0.86
CA LEU A 455 16.21 -25.82 0.07
C LEU A 455 15.31 -27.05 -0.25
N TYR A 456 14.08 -26.82 -0.68
CA TYR A 456 13.20 -27.90 -1.15
C TYR A 456 13.73 -28.57 -2.42
N ALA A 457 14.31 -27.80 -3.35
CA ALA A 457 14.97 -28.33 -4.53
C ALA A 457 16.12 -29.28 -4.15
N ILE A 458 16.93 -28.90 -3.16
CA ILE A 458 18.04 -29.72 -2.65
C ILE A 458 17.54 -30.96 -1.89
N ASN A 459 16.44 -30.82 -1.12
CA ASN A 459 15.91 -31.84 -0.22
C ASN A 459 14.74 -32.67 -0.81
N GLY A 460 14.49 -32.58 -2.13
CA GLY A 460 13.45 -33.37 -2.79
C GLY A 460 12.01 -33.01 -2.34
N GLY A 461 11.75 -31.75 -2.05
CA GLY A 461 10.45 -31.21 -1.62
C GLY A 461 10.17 -31.33 -0.13
N VAL A 462 11.14 -31.77 0.66
CA VAL A 462 11.01 -31.88 2.13
C VAL A 462 11.38 -30.56 2.79
N ASP A 463 10.53 -30.08 3.69
CA ASP A 463 10.82 -28.90 4.52
C ASP A 463 11.93 -29.20 5.52
N GLU A 464 12.97 -28.40 5.51
CA GLU A 464 14.20 -28.58 6.28
C GLU A 464 14.02 -28.39 7.79
N LYS A 465 12.95 -27.67 8.20
CA LYS A 465 12.62 -27.41 9.63
C LYS A 465 11.52 -28.34 10.14
N LEU A 466 10.45 -28.52 9.38
CA LEU A 466 9.33 -29.36 9.77
C LEU A 466 9.60 -30.86 9.56
N LYS A 467 10.62 -31.21 8.76
CA LYS A 467 10.97 -32.57 8.38
C LYS A 467 9.80 -33.33 7.72
N LYS A 468 9.00 -32.60 6.94
CA LYS A 468 7.80 -33.13 6.26
C LYS A 468 7.84 -32.79 4.77
N GLN A 469 7.24 -33.70 3.97
CA GLN A 469 7.02 -33.43 2.56
C GLN A 469 5.99 -32.28 2.42
N VAL A 470 6.40 -31.17 1.81
CA VAL A 470 5.56 -30.00 1.53
C VAL A 470 5.48 -29.74 0.04
N GLY A 471 6.62 -29.69 -0.64
CA GLY A 471 6.70 -29.58 -2.09
C GLY A 471 6.49 -30.93 -2.79
N PRO A 472 6.47 -30.95 -4.13
CA PRO A 472 6.45 -32.18 -4.90
C PRO A 472 7.59 -33.12 -4.49
N LYS A 473 7.34 -34.40 -4.53
CA LYS A 473 8.35 -35.40 -4.19
C LYS A 473 9.30 -35.61 -5.36
N PHE A 474 10.48 -35.07 -5.26
CA PHE A 474 11.59 -35.30 -6.18
C PHE A 474 12.65 -36.20 -5.51
N ARG A 475 13.55 -36.76 -6.34
CA ARG A 475 14.76 -37.40 -5.81
C ARG A 475 15.65 -36.28 -5.20
N PRO A 476 16.01 -36.37 -3.91
CA PRO A 476 16.90 -35.38 -3.30
C PRO A 476 18.28 -35.44 -3.96
N ILE A 477 18.97 -34.30 -3.97
CA ILE A 477 20.36 -34.21 -4.40
C ILE A 477 21.21 -34.86 -3.33
N THR A 478 21.98 -35.91 -3.66
CA THR A 478 22.75 -36.69 -2.69
C THR A 478 24.26 -36.61 -2.92
N SER A 479 24.71 -35.88 -3.93
CA SER A 479 26.11 -35.61 -4.23
C SER A 479 26.85 -35.02 -3.03
N GLU A 480 28.16 -35.27 -2.92
CA GLU A 480 29.01 -34.69 -1.86
C GLU A 480 29.09 -33.17 -1.96
N TYR A 481 29.21 -32.68 -3.19
CA TYR A 481 29.15 -31.25 -3.50
C TYR A 481 27.94 -30.98 -4.39
N LEU A 482 27.33 -29.81 -4.23
CA LEU A 482 26.22 -29.39 -5.07
C LEU A 482 26.72 -29.02 -6.48
N ASP A 483 26.07 -29.56 -7.49
CA ASP A 483 26.26 -29.20 -8.89
C ASP A 483 25.28 -28.10 -9.27
N PHE A 484 25.76 -27.06 -9.96
CA PHE A 484 24.95 -25.89 -10.27
C PHE A 484 23.81 -26.21 -11.22
N ASP A 485 24.06 -27.00 -12.26
CA ASP A 485 23.04 -27.31 -13.29
C ASP A 485 21.96 -28.25 -12.70
N GLU A 486 22.35 -29.24 -11.86
CA GLU A 486 21.39 -30.11 -11.16
C GLU A 486 20.53 -29.29 -10.18
N VAL A 487 21.12 -28.38 -9.42
CA VAL A 487 20.36 -27.53 -8.48
C VAL A 487 19.41 -26.59 -9.23
N MET A 488 19.85 -25.99 -10.33
CA MET A 488 18.99 -25.12 -11.14
C MET A 488 17.82 -25.88 -11.76
N GLU A 489 18.05 -27.06 -12.31
CA GLU A 489 16.95 -27.91 -12.84
C GLU A 489 15.87 -28.18 -11.76
N ARG A 490 16.31 -28.60 -10.57
CA ARG A 490 15.39 -28.85 -9.44
C ARG A 490 14.71 -27.59 -8.92
N PHE A 491 15.42 -26.46 -8.90
CA PHE A 491 14.87 -25.19 -8.48
C PHE A 491 13.82 -24.64 -9.47
N GLU A 492 14.04 -24.85 -10.77
CA GLU A 492 13.06 -24.49 -11.80
C GLU A 492 11.75 -25.30 -11.64
N ASP A 493 11.84 -26.62 -11.43
CA ASP A 493 10.68 -27.46 -11.16
C ASP A 493 9.95 -27.07 -9.88
N MET A 494 10.71 -26.76 -8.81
CA MET A 494 10.14 -26.37 -7.52
C MET A 494 9.44 -25.03 -7.59
N THR A 495 10.01 -24.06 -8.32
CA THR A 495 9.39 -22.74 -8.50
C THR A 495 8.20 -22.77 -9.47
N GLU A 496 8.15 -23.69 -10.43
CA GLU A 496 6.95 -23.94 -11.26
C GLU A 496 5.77 -24.43 -10.40
N TRP A 497 6.01 -25.42 -9.54
CA TRP A 497 5.02 -25.90 -8.58
C TRP A 497 4.55 -24.77 -7.64
N LEU A 498 5.51 -24.03 -7.07
CA LEU A 498 5.22 -22.96 -6.10
C LEU A 498 4.36 -21.87 -6.73
N ALA A 499 4.63 -21.47 -7.98
CA ALA A 499 3.84 -20.49 -8.71
C ALA A 499 2.38 -20.93 -8.85
N GLY A 500 2.15 -22.20 -9.18
CA GLY A 500 0.79 -22.77 -9.29
C GLY A 500 0.03 -22.77 -7.97
N VAL A 501 0.65 -23.24 -6.89
CA VAL A 501 0.03 -23.24 -5.54
C VAL A 501 -0.28 -21.81 -5.09
N TYR A 502 0.64 -20.90 -5.32
CA TYR A 502 0.52 -19.49 -4.93
C TYR A 502 -0.63 -18.79 -5.67
N VAL A 503 -0.65 -18.86 -7.00
CA VAL A 503 -1.73 -18.23 -7.79
C VAL A 503 -3.09 -18.80 -7.43
N ASN A 504 -3.19 -20.12 -7.28
CA ASN A 504 -4.46 -20.76 -6.92
C ASN A 504 -4.93 -20.36 -5.51
N ALA A 505 -4.02 -20.24 -4.53
CA ALA A 505 -4.36 -19.76 -3.20
C ALA A 505 -4.89 -18.33 -3.25
N LEU A 506 -4.26 -17.45 -4.02
CA LEU A 506 -4.69 -16.07 -4.19
C LEU A 506 -6.03 -15.96 -4.93
N ASN A 507 -6.27 -16.78 -5.96
CA ASN A 507 -7.56 -16.82 -6.64
C ASN A 507 -8.70 -17.15 -5.66
N ILE A 508 -8.51 -18.11 -4.76
CA ILE A 508 -9.47 -18.46 -3.70
C ILE A 508 -9.68 -17.27 -2.76
N ILE A 509 -8.60 -16.66 -2.28
CA ILE A 509 -8.65 -15.53 -1.34
C ILE A 509 -9.44 -14.38 -1.94
N HIS A 510 -9.13 -13.97 -3.16
CA HIS A 510 -9.77 -12.79 -3.77
C HIS A 510 -11.22 -13.05 -4.20
N TYR A 511 -11.54 -14.29 -4.58
CA TYR A 511 -12.95 -14.69 -4.76
C TYR A 511 -13.73 -14.58 -3.43
N MET A 512 -13.14 -15.02 -2.33
CA MET A 512 -13.81 -14.98 -1.03
C MET A 512 -13.89 -13.58 -0.43
N HIS A 513 -12.93 -12.68 -0.74
CA HIS A 513 -13.06 -11.24 -0.42
C HIS A 513 -14.29 -10.64 -1.11
N ASP A 514 -14.41 -10.80 -2.43
CA ASP A 514 -15.56 -10.27 -3.16
C ASP A 514 -16.89 -10.83 -2.63
N LYS A 515 -16.89 -12.04 -2.11
CA LYS A 515 -18.10 -12.70 -1.63
C LYS A 515 -18.50 -12.35 -0.20
N TYR A 516 -17.56 -12.14 0.71
CA TYR A 516 -17.82 -12.03 2.14
C TYR A 516 -17.31 -10.74 2.78
N ALA A 517 -16.38 -10.03 2.16
CA ALA A 517 -15.72 -8.83 2.68
C ALA A 517 -15.42 -7.82 1.56
N TYR A 518 -16.39 -7.58 0.66
CA TYR A 518 -16.27 -6.64 -0.46
C TYR A 518 -16.16 -5.20 0.03
N GLU A 519 -15.23 -4.45 -0.54
CA GLU A 519 -14.84 -3.08 -0.18
C GLU A 519 -15.77 -2.05 -0.85
N LYS A 520 -17.02 -1.98 -0.41
CA LYS A 520 -18.11 -1.27 -1.10
C LYS A 520 -17.84 0.22 -1.27
N LEU A 521 -17.39 0.90 -0.21
CA LEU A 521 -17.18 2.34 -0.24
C LEU A 521 -15.95 2.72 -1.07
N GLU A 522 -14.84 2.02 -0.92
CA GLU A 522 -13.66 2.29 -1.76
C GLU A 522 -13.99 2.09 -3.23
N MET A 523 -14.69 1.02 -3.57
CA MET A 523 -15.11 0.73 -4.94
C MET A 523 -16.20 1.70 -5.42
N ALA A 524 -17.01 2.28 -4.53
CA ALA A 524 -17.92 3.36 -4.88
C ALA A 524 -17.18 4.63 -5.36
N LEU A 525 -15.96 4.82 -4.90
CA LEU A 525 -15.09 5.95 -5.26
C LEU A 525 -14.14 5.63 -6.43
N HIS A 526 -14.44 4.56 -7.18
CA HIS A 526 -13.74 4.18 -8.40
C HIS A 526 -14.60 4.40 -9.65
N ASP A 527 -13.92 4.46 -10.79
CA ASP A 527 -14.57 4.39 -12.10
C ASP A 527 -15.28 3.04 -12.26
N ARG A 528 -16.23 2.98 -13.22
CA ARG A 528 -16.93 1.72 -13.49
C ARG A 528 -16.00 0.59 -13.95
N LYS A 529 -15.05 0.90 -14.81
CA LYS A 529 -14.01 -0.05 -15.26
C LYS A 529 -12.77 0.13 -14.39
N VAL A 530 -12.41 -0.89 -13.64
CA VAL A 530 -11.25 -0.90 -12.74
C VAL A 530 -10.24 -1.90 -13.25
N THR A 531 -9.01 -1.44 -13.48
CA THR A 531 -7.89 -2.36 -13.71
C THR A 531 -7.52 -3.05 -12.41
N ARG A 532 -7.45 -4.38 -12.43
CA ARG A 532 -7.09 -5.19 -11.27
C ARG A 532 -5.69 -5.75 -11.44
N TRP A 533 -4.78 -5.37 -10.57
CA TRP A 533 -3.44 -5.94 -10.51
C TRP A 533 -3.43 -7.17 -9.61
N PHE A 534 -2.83 -8.26 -10.07
CA PHE A 534 -2.61 -9.47 -9.28
C PHE A 534 -1.22 -9.38 -8.67
N ALA A 535 -1.14 -8.78 -7.50
CA ALA A 535 0.11 -8.41 -6.86
C ALA A 535 0.76 -9.62 -6.17
N THR A 536 1.79 -10.16 -6.77
CA THR A 536 2.63 -11.21 -6.21
C THR A 536 3.90 -10.65 -5.57
N GLY A 537 4.71 -11.48 -4.95
CA GLY A 537 5.97 -11.06 -4.37
C GLY A 537 6.88 -12.22 -3.99
N ILE A 538 8.15 -11.92 -3.85
CA ILE A 538 9.17 -12.86 -3.40
C ILE A 538 9.94 -12.33 -2.20
N ALA A 539 10.46 -13.25 -1.39
CA ALA A 539 11.36 -12.99 -0.28
C ALA A 539 12.63 -13.84 -0.42
N GLY A 540 13.75 -13.30 0.06
CA GLY A 540 15.04 -13.99 0.08
C GLY A 540 15.81 -13.90 -1.25
N LEU A 541 15.58 -12.86 -2.07
CA LEU A 541 16.27 -12.69 -3.36
C LEU A 541 17.79 -12.77 -3.23
N SER A 542 18.40 -11.94 -2.37
CA SER A 542 19.84 -11.91 -2.16
C SER A 542 20.40 -13.23 -1.63
N VAL A 543 19.66 -13.91 -0.75
CA VAL A 543 20.04 -15.25 -0.25
C VAL A 543 20.07 -16.28 -1.36
N VAL A 544 19.08 -16.27 -2.26
CA VAL A 544 19.03 -17.20 -3.40
C VAL A 544 20.14 -16.88 -4.41
N ALA A 545 20.34 -15.60 -4.74
CA ALA A 545 21.37 -15.17 -5.67
C ALA A 545 22.76 -15.57 -5.17
N ASP A 546 23.07 -15.27 -3.89
CA ASP A 546 24.34 -15.64 -3.27
C ASP A 546 24.51 -17.16 -3.13
N SER A 547 23.44 -17.90 -2.83
CA SER A 547 23.48 -19.37 -2.77
C SER A 547 23.78 -19.98 -4.13
N LEU A 548 23.12 -19.52 -5.19
CA LEU A 548 23.39 -19.96 -6.55
C LEU A 548 24.81 -19.57 -7.00
N SER A 549 25.26 -18.38 -6.61
CA SER A 549 26.65 -17.93 -6.86
C SER A 549 27.66 -18.82 -6.15
N ALA A 550 27.44 -19.15 -4.87
CA ALA A 550 28.30 -20.04 -4.12
C ALA A 550 28.40 -21.42 -4.75
N ILE A 551 27.26 -22.00 -5.14
CA ILE A 551 27.21 -23.31 -5.82
C ILE A 551 27.93 -23.28 -7.18
N LYS A 552 27.86 -22.16 -7.90
CA LYS A 552 28.46 -22.00 -9.24
C LYS A 552 29.96 -21.75 -9.22
N TYR A 553 30.45 -20.97 -8.25
CA TYR A 553 31.82 -20.45 -8.25
C TYR A 553 32.71 -20.96 -7.13
N ALA A 554 32.12 -21.59 -6.10
CA ALA A 554 32.84 -22.26 -5.02
C ALA A 554 32.46 -23.75 -4.96
N LYS A 555 32.92 -24.48 -3.94
CA LYS A 555 32.47 -25.84 -3.65
C LYS A 555 31.58 -25.82 -2.44
N VAL A 556 30.33 -26.19 -2.61
CA VAL A 556 29.35 -26.21 -1.52
C VAL A 556 29.01 -27.65 -1.16
N LYS A 557 29.32 -28.05 0.08
CA LYS A 557 29.03 -29.37 0.62
C LYS A 557 27.88 -29.29 1.61
N PRO A 558 26.72 -29.93 1.31
CA PRO A 558 25.61 -29.98 2.24
C PRO A 558 25.90 -30.93 3.42
N ILE A 559 25.69 -30.42 4.64
CA ILE A 559 25.70 -31.22 5.86
C ILE A 559 24.30 -31.73 6.09
N ARG A 560 24.15 -33.07 6.13
CA ARG A 560 22.84 -33.73 6.21
C ARG A 560 22.61 -34.34 7.58
N ASP A 561 21.36 -34.30 8.03
CA ASP A 561 20.93 -35.03 9.22
C ASP A 561 20.74 -36.54 8.94
N GLU A 562 20.31 -37.27 9.96
CA GLU A 562 20.06 -38.72 9.92
C GLU A 562 19.00 -39.13 8.87
N ASN A 563 18.14 -38.23 8.46
CA ASN A 563 17.11 -38.43 7.44
C ASN A 563 17.59 -38.03 6.03
N GLY A 564 18.86 -37.62 5.89
CA GLY A 564 19.44 -37.15 4.64
C GLY A 564 19.06 -35.76 4.22
N ILE A 565 18.43 -34.98 5.10
CA ILE A 565 18.02 -33.57 4.85
C ILE A 565 19.20 -32.67 5.07
N ALA A 566 19.52 -31.82 4.08
CA ALA A 566 20.55 -30.78 4.24
C ALA A 566 20.07 -29.74 5.28
N VAL A 567 20.86 -29.59 6.35
CA VAL A 567 20.57 -28.73 7.51
C VAL A 567 21.62 -27.62 7.71
N ASP A 568 22.80 -27.77 7.12
CA ASP A 568 23.87 -26.74 7.07
C ASP A 568 24.73 -26.97 5.82
N PHE A 569 25.67 -26.05 5.54
CA PHE A 569 26.51 -26.07 4.35
C PHE A 569 27.95 -25.65 4.72
N GLU A 570 28.93 -26.40 4.19
CA GLU A 570 30.36 -26.04 4.17
C GLU A 570 30.69 -25.46 2.80
N ILE A 571 31.40 -24.33 2.77
CA ILE A 571 31.80 -23.66 1.54
C ILE A 571 33.31 -23.61 1.49
N GLU A 572 33.90 -24.13 0.41
CA GLU A 572 35.32 -24.06 0.12
C GLU A 572 35.55 -23.19 -1.11
N GLY A 573 36.28 -22.08 -0.93
CA GLY A 573 36.53 -21.08 -1.97
C GLY A 573 35.70 -19.80 -1.76
N ASP A 574 35.93 -18.84 -2.65
CA ASP A 574 35.21 -17.56 -2.66
C ASP A 574 34.25 -17.47 -3.84
N PHE A 575 33.23 -16.63 -3.74
CA PHE A 575 32.20 -16.46 -4.76
C PHE A 575 31.71 -15.01 -4.80
N PRO A 576 31.23 -14.53 -5.98
CA PRO A 576 30.60 -13.22 -6.11
C PRO A 576 29.39 -13.08 -5.21
N LYS A 577 29.27 -11.96 -4.47
CA LYS A 577 28.17 -11.66 -3.58
C LYS A 577 27.34 -10.51 -4.14
N TYR A 578 26.03 -10.65 -4.08
CA TYR A 578 25.08 -9.62 -4.52
C TYR A 578 25.24 -8.33 -3.71
N GLY A 579 25.18 -7.18 -4.39
CA GLY A 579 25.37 -5.86 -3.79
C GLY A 579 26.77 -5.27 -4.02
N ASN A 580 27.57 -5.83 -4.94
CA ASN A 580 28.92 -5.37 -5.27
C ASN A 580 29.11 -4.97 -6.73
N ASP A 581 28.01 -4.76 -7.47
CA ASP A 581 28.00 -4.44 -8.89
C ASP A 581 28.71 -5.52 -9.73
N ASP A 582 28.57 -6.79 -9.34
CA ASP A 582 29.15 -7.94 -10.02
C ASP A 582 28.11 -8.67 -10.85
N ASP A 583 28.21 -8.54 -12.17
CA ASP A 583 27.25 -9.14 -13.12
C ASP A 583 27.12 -10.65 -12.99
N ARG A 584 28.14 -11.35 -12.48
CA ARG A 584 28.09 -12.81 -12.31
C ARG A 584 27.00 -13.24 -11.34
N VAL A 585 26.72 -12.46 -10.29
CA VAL A 585 25.67 -12.73 -9.31
C VAL A 585 24.42 -11.90 -9.54
N ASP A 586 24.56 -10.63 -10.02
CA ASP A 586 23.43 -9.76 -10.28
C ASP A 586 22.51 -10.35 -11.38
N GLN A 587 23.11 -10.97 -12.43
CA GLN A 587 22.34 -11.69 -13.45
C GLN A 587 21.63 -12.95 -12.92
N LEU A 588 22.18 -13.63 -11.91
CA LEU A 588 21.49 -14.73 -11.26
C LEU A 588 20.25 -14.21 -10.53
N ALA A 589 20.38 -13.09 -9.79
CA ALA A 589 19.24 -12.44 -9.12
C ALA A 589 18.15 -12.05 -10.13
N ALA A 590 18.50 -11.36 -11.21
CA ALA A 590 17.56 -10.95 -12.25
C ALA A 590 16.87 -12.15 -12.92
N THR A 591 17.63 -13.23 -13.20
CA THR A 591 17.09 -14.47 -13.78
C THR A 591 16.06 -15.12 -12.85
N VAL A 592 16.32 -15.18 -11.55
CA VAL A 592 15.38 -15.74 -10.55
C VAL A 592 14.08 -14.95 -10.53
N VAL A 593 14.14 -13.61 -10.54
CA VAL A 593 12.97 -12.73 -10.54
C VAL A 593 12.13 -12.94 -11.80
N SER A 594 12.73 -12.75 -12.98
CA SER A 594 12.01 -12.91 -14.26
C SER A 594 11.53 -14.34 -14.48
N GLY A 595 12.32 -15.34 -14.09
CA GLY A 595 11.95 -16.76 -14.17
C GLY A 595 10.69 -17.06 -13.36
N PHE A 596 10.62 -16.61 -12.11
CA PHE A 596 9.44 -16.83 -11.27
C PHE A 596 8.21 -16.05 -11.76
N MET A 597 8.39 -14.79 -12.19
CA MET A 597 7.30 -14.00 -12.75
C MET A 597 6.72 -14.64 -14.02
N ASN A 598 7.56 -15.17 -14.89
CA ASN A 598 7.11 -15.88 -16.09
C ASN A 598 6.31 -17.15 -15.76
N LYS A 599 6.63 -17.83 -14.66
CA LYS A 599 5.84 -18.98 -14.18
C LYS A 599 4.46 -18.55 -13.66
N ILE A 600 4.40 -17.48 -12.89
CA ILE A 600 3.14 -16.88 -12.42
C ILE A 600 2.22 -16.53 -13.59
N ARG A 601 2.76 -15.90 -14.65
CA ARG A 601 2.01 -15.50 -15.85
C ARG A 601 1.38 -16.66 -16.63
N LYS A 602 1.82 -17.90 -16.43
CA LYS A 602 1.20 -19.08 -17.07
C LYS A 602 -0.17 -19.44 -16.48
N HIS A 603 -0.50 -18.99 -15.30
CA HIS A 603 -1.70 -19.37 -14.59
C HIS A 603 -2.82 -18.33 -14.75
N PRO A 604 -4.08 -18.78 -14.92
CA PRO A 604 -5.23 -17.88 -14.95
C PRO A 604 -5.44 -17.23 -13.58
N THR A 605 -5.74 -15.95 -13.59
CA THR A 605 -5.97 -15.15 -12.40
C THR A 605 -7.45 -14.77 -12.23
N TYR A 606 -7.89 -14.62 -10.99
CA TYR A 606 -9.26 -14.23 -10.67
C TYR A 606 -9.60 -12.88 -11.34
N ARG A 607 -10.79 -12.82 -11.99
CA ARG A 607 -11.26 -11.66 -12.77
C ARG A 607 -10.27 -11.17 -13.83
N GLN A 608 -9.48 -12.06 -14.41
CA GLN A 608 -8.49 -11.73 -15.43
C GLN A 608 -7.54 -10.59 -15.00
N SER A 609 -7.24 -10.53 -13.69
CA SER A 609 -6.34 -9.52 -13.15
C SER A 609 -4.93 -9.68 -13.70
N VAL A 610 -4.23 -8.56 -13.87
CA VAL A 610 -2.89 -8.52 -14.49
C VAL A 610 -1.83 -8.90 -13.46
N PRO A 611 -1.06 -10.00 -13.66
CA PRO A 611 0.00 -10.37 -12.74
C PRO A 611 1.11 -9.34 -12.71
N THR A 612 1.53 -8.97 -11.50
CA THR A 612 2.71 -8.15 -11.22
C THR A 612 3.44 -8.69 -10.00
N MET A 613 4.66 -8.21 -9.74
CA MET A 613 5.49 -8.66 -8.63
C MET A 613 6.07 -7.48 -7.87
N SER A 614 6.31 -7.67 -6.57
CA SER A 614 7.12 -6.79 -5.74
C SER A 614 8.36 -7.50 -5.20
N LEU A 615 9.47 -6.76 -5.12
CA LEU A 615 10.65 -7.12 -4.36
C LEU A 615 10.62 -6.30 -3.06
N LEU A 616 9.77 -6.70 -2.13
CA LEU A 616 9.50 -5.97 -0.90
C LEU A 616 9.17 -6.95 0.22
N THR A 617 9.86 -6.89 1.33
CA THR A 617 9.54 -7.69 2.52
C THR A 617 9.13 -6.84 3.72
N ILE A 618 9.41 -5.54 3.71
CA ILE A 618 9.27 -4.67 4.88
C ILE A 618 10.04 -5.32 6.05
N THR A 619 9.47 -5.34 7.24
CA THR A 619 10.00 -5.99 8.44
C THR A 619 9.76 -7.51 8.48
N SER A 620 8.94 -8.06 7.58
CA SER A 620 8.67 -9.50 7.51
C SER A 620 9.88 -10.34 7.08
N ASN A 621 10.97 -9.73 6.62
CA ASN A 621 12.26 -10.38 6.39
C ASN A 621 12.75 -11.19 7.60
N VAL A 622 12.45 -10.74 8.81
CA VAL A 622 12.75 -11.46 10.06
C VAL A 622 11.95 -12.76 10.14
N VAL A 623 10.65 -12.72 9.85
CA VAL A 623 9.76 -13.90 9.88
C VAL A 623 10.19 -14.92 8.83
N TYR A 624 10.52 -14.48 7.61
CA TYR A 624 11.03 -15.37 6.56
C TYR A 624 12.36 -16.01 6.95
N GLY A 625 13.31 -15.25 7.51
CA GLY A 625 14.59 -15.76 7.99
C GLY A 625 14.41 -16.79 9.09
N ASN A 626 13.59 -16.47 10.10
CA ASN A 626 13.27 -17.38 11.20
C ASN A 626 12.64 -18.70 10.72
N ALA A 627 11.83 -18.67 9.67
CA ALA A 627 11.20 -19.85 9.11
C ALA A 627 12.13 -20.69 8.22
N THR A 628 13.33 -20.23 7.88
CA THR A 628 14.24 -20.84 6.90
C THR A 628 15.48 -21.42 7.57
N GLY A 629 15.87 -22.63 7.19
CA GLY A 629 17.09 -23.32 7.58
C GLY A 629 18.36 -22.58 7.11
N ALA A 630 19.54 -23.17 7.34
CA ALA A 630 20.79 -22.66 6.76
C ALA A 630 20.75 -22.77 5.23
N THR A 631 21.47 -21.89 4.54
CA THR A 631 21.45 -21.78 3.08
C THR A 631 22.85 -21.90 2.47
N PRO A 632 22.98 -22.32 1.20
CA PRO A 632 24.26 -22.60 0.54
C PRO A 632 25.25 -21.41 0.48
N ASP A 633 24.77 -20.18 0.69
CA ASP A 633 25.57 -18.96 0.80
C ASP A 633 26.25 -18.77 2.16
N GLY A 634 26.07 -19.71 3.10
CA GLY A 634 26.61 -19.66 4.45
C GLY A 634 25.72 -18.96 5.49
N ARG A 635 24.52 -18.46 5.12
CA ARG A 635 23.55 -17.93 6.07
C ARG A 635 23.09 -19.03 7.02
N LYS A 636 23.19 -18.82 8.31
CA LYS A 636 22.76 -19.79 9.33
C LYS A 636 21.25 -19.79 9.51
N ALA A 637 20.72 -20.92 9.96
CA ALA A 637 19.28 -21.08 10.22
C ALA A 637 18.75 -20.01 11.18
N GLY A 638 17.60 -19.41 10.84
CA GLY A 638 16.95 -18.40 11.67
C GLY A 638 17.49 -16.97 11.52
N ILE A 639 18.60 -16.74 10.85
CA ILE A 639 19.09 -15.38 10.58
C ILE A 639 18.11 -14.67 9.65
N PRO A 640 17.70 -13.41 9.96
CA PRO A 640 16.84 -12.62 9.09
C PRO A 640 17.35 -12.51 7.66
N PHE A 641 16.46 -12.43 6.69
CA PHE A 641 16.83 -12.05 5.34
C PHE A 641 17.11 -10.55 5.25
N ALA A 642 17.79 -10.12 4.20
CA ALA A 642 17.80 -8.72 3.84
C ALA A 642 16.39 -8.24 3.43
N PRO A 643 15.99 -7.00 3.72
CA PRO A 643 14.70 -6.48 3.31
C PRO A 643 14.66 -6.23 1.79
N GLY A 644 13.56 -6.60 1.14
CA GLY A 644 13.32 -6.33 -0.28
C GLY A 644 14.41 -6.81 -1.21
N ALA A 645 14.96 -5.90 -2.00
CA ALA A 645 16.03 -6.14 -2.94
C ALA A 645 17.43 -5.87 -2.36
N ASN A 646 17.55 -5.57 -1.08
CA ASN A 646 18.84 -5.32 -0.45
C ASN A 646 19.79 -6.52 -0.52
N PRO A 647 21.11 -6.29 -0.61
CA PRO A 647 22.09 -7.33 -0.33
C PRO A 647 22.01 -7.79 1.14
N MET A 648 22.46 -9.00 1.42
CA MET A 648 22.57 -9.48 2.78
C MET A 648 23.58 -8.62 3.57
N HIS A 649 23.20 -8.32 4.82
CA HIS A 649 23.99 -7.46 5.68
C HIS A 649 25.47 -7.85 5.73
N GLY A 650 26.35 -6.87 5.48
CA GLY A 650 27.80 -7.03 5.48
C GLY A 650 28.38 -7.75 4.26
N ARG A 651 27.61 -7.92 3.19
CA ARG A 651 28.11 -8.52 1.93
C ARG A 651 28.37 -7.51 0.82
N ASP A 652 27.85 -6.30 0.94
CA ASP A 652 28.07 -5.17 0.04
C ASP A 652 29.38 -4.44 0.39
N GLU A 653 30.50 -5.08 0.07
CA GLU A 653 31.85 -4.66 0.49
C GLU A 653 32.42 -3.53 -0.40
N HIS A 654 31.85 -3.28 -1.59
CA HIS A 654 32.36 -2.29 -2.55
C HIS A 654 31.70 -0.90 -2.40
N GLY A 655 30.96 -0.68 -1.32
CA GLY A 655 30.37 0.60 -0.97
C GLY A 655 28.98 0.85 -1.54
N ALA A 656 28.43 2.01 -1.21
CA ALA A 656 27.02 2.36 -1.44
C ALA A 656 26.60 2.32 -2.91
N ILE A 657 27.42 2.89 -3.81
CA ILE A 657 27.10 2.98 -5.23
C ILE A 657 27.01 1.58 -5.85
N SER A 658 27.97 0.69 -5.54
CA SER A 658 27.93 -0.68 -6.05
C SER A 658 26.73 -1.46 -5.51
N SER A 659 26.34 -1.23 -4.25
CA SER A 659 25.14 -1.82 -3.65
C SER A 659 23.88 -1.39 -4.38
N LEU A 660 23.73 -0.10 -4.65
CA LEU A 660 22.60 0.47 -5.38
C LEU A 660 22.59 0.04 -6.86
N ALA A 661 23.77 -0.04 -7.51
CA ALA A 661 23.90 -0.51 -8.88
C ALA A 661 23.42 -1.95 -9.05
N SER A 662 23.74 -2.85 -8.13
CA SER A 662 23.21 -4.22 -8.15
C SER A 662 21.68 -4.25 -8.06
N VAL A 663 21.08 -3.42 -7.20
CA VAL A 663 19.62 -3.30 -7.07
C VAL A 663 18.99 -2.72 -8.36
N ALA A 664 19.64 -1.74 -8.98
CA ALA A 664 19.17 -1.10 -10.20
C ALA A 664 19.10 -2.06 -11.41
N LYS A 665 19.88 -3.15 -11.41
CA LYS A 665 19.87 -4.18 -12.45
C LYS A 665 18.67 -5.13 -12.37
N MET A 666 17.82 -5.01 -11.34
CA MET A 666 16.64 -5.89 -11.22
C MET A 666 15.62 -5.58 -12.32
N PRO A 667 14.86 -6.60 -12.79
CA PRO A 667 13.95 -6.44 -13.94
C PRO A 667 12.69 -5.64 -13.56
N TRP A 668 12.75 -4.33 -13.60
CA TRP A 668 11.68 -3.39 -13.25
C TRP A 668 10.34 -3.69 -13.93
N ARG A 669 10.38 -4.12 -15.20
CA ARG A 669 9.16 -4.48 -15.96
C ARG A 669 8.42 -5.68 -15.39
N ASP A 670 9.10 -6.58 -14.70
CA ASP A 670 8.52 -7.72 -14.01
C ASP A 670 8.06 -7.34 -12.60
N CYS A 671 8.57 -6.24 -12.06
CA CYS A 671 8.36 -5.77 -10.69
C CYS A 671 7.54 -4.46 -10.63
N CYS A 672 6.50 -4.32 -11.46
CA CYS A 672 5.67 -3.11 -11.48
C CYS A 672 4.91 -2.84 -10.16
N ASP A 673 4.88 -3.80 -9.24
CA ASP A 673 4.36 -3.62 -7.86
C ASP A 673 5.41 -3.01 -6.90
N GLY A 674 6.59 -2.66 -7.43
CA GLY A 674 7.64 -1.91 -6.77
C GLY A 674 8.80 -2.75 -6.24
N ILE A 675 9.96 -2.09 -6.13
CA ILE A 675 11.20 -2.64 -5.61
C ILE A 675 11.62 -1.79 -4.41
N SER A 676 11.79 -2.42 -3.25
CA SER A 676 12.24 -1.74 -2.04
C SER A 676 13.74 -1.94 -1.83
N ASN A 677 14.43 -0.83 -1.64
CA ASN A 677 15.80 -0.80 -1.15
C ASN A 677 15.86 0.10 0.10
N THR A 678 16.32 -0.45 1.22
CA THR A 678 16.53 0.32 2.45
C THR A 678 18.00 0.64 2.57
N PHE A 679 18.34 1.91 2.53
CA PHE A 679 19.70 2.38 2.64
C PHE A 679 19.85 3.27 3.88
N SER A 680 20.86 2.98 4.72
CA SER A 680 21.15 3.74 5.94
C SER A 680 22.45 4.51 5.79
N ILE A 681 22.39 5.82 5.93
CA ILE A 681 23.55 6.71 5.94
C ILE A 681 23.74 7.22 7.36
N ILE A 682 24.94 7.04 7.92
CA ILE A 682 25.31 7.69 9.16
C ILE A 682 25.83 9.09 8.78
N PRO A 683 25.19 10.19 9.24
CA PRO A 683 25.58 11.55 8.84
C PRO A 683 27.08 11.86 9.02
N ASP A 684 27.70 11.37 10.09
CA ASP A 684 29.13 11.56 10.35
C ASP A 684 30.06 10.90 9.31
N SER A 685 29.56 9.93 8.52
CA SER A 685 30.33 9.34 7.42
C SER A 685 30.47 10.28 6.21
N LEU A 686 29.62 11.31 6.12
CA LEU A 686 29.62 12.31 5.07
C LEU A 686 30.38 13.60 5.47
N GLY A 687 30.86 13.72 6.73
CA GLY A 687 31.65 14.85 7.23
C GLY A 687 31.65 14.93 8.76
N LYS A 688 32.77 15.41 9.33
CA LYS A 688 33.06 15.36 10.78
C LYS A 688 32.60 16.59 11.59
N SER A 689 31.78 17.52 11.07
CA SER A 689 31.35 18.69 11.84
C SER A 689 29.86 18.93 11.71
N GLY A 690 29.25 19.52 12.75
CA GLY A 690 27.85 19.97 12.70
C GLY A 690 27.55 21.00 11.59
N GLU A 691 28.62 21.63 11.06
CA GLU A 691 28.56 22.47 9.85
C GLU A 691 28.33 21.65 8.59
N SER A 692 28.78 20.39 8.55
CA SER A 692 28.52 19.47 7.44
C SER A 692 27.05 19.07 7.33
N MET A 693 26.29 19.12 8.41
CA MET A 693 24.83 18.85 8.36
C MET A 693 24.06 20.02 7.71
N VAL A 694 24.56 21.24 7.83
CA VAL A 694 24.03 22.40 7.09
C VAL A 694 24.39 22.27 5.60
N THR A 695 25.56 21.72 5.31
CA THR A 695 26.04 21.50 3.94
C THR A 695 25.35 20.31 3.24
N LEU A 696 24.80 19.34 3.97
CA LEU A 696 23.93 18.30 3.39
C LEU A 696 22.58 18.87 2.93
N GLY A 697 22.08 19.92 3.57
CA GLY A 697 20.95 20.72 3.10
C GLY A 697 21.31 21.67 1.94
N ASP A 698 22.60 22.02 1.80
CA ASP A 698 23.18 22.86 0.75
C ASP A 698 23.98 22.07 -0.29
N LEU A 699 24.31 20.80 -0.01
CA LEU A 699 24.83 19.91 -1.03
C LEU A 699 23.76 19.73 -2.08
N ASP A 700 24.16 20.11 -3.29
CA ASP A 700 23.44 19.72 -4.50
C ASP A 700 23.16 18.23 -4.39
N LEU A 701 21.93 17.88 -4.00
CA LEU A 701 21.45 16.50 -4.03
C LEU A 701 21.63 15.87 -5.43
N ASP A 702 21.84 16.72 -6.45
CA ASP A 702 22.23 16.33 -7.81
C ASP A 702 23.61 15.64 -7.89
N LEU A 703 24.53 15.88 -6.96
CA LEU A 703 25.84 15.22 -7.04
C LEU A 703 25.84 13.80 -6.48
N ASP A 704 25.06 13.49 -5.45
CA ASP A 704 25.04 12.14 -4.87
C ASP A 704 23.83 11.32 -5.32
N LEU A 705 22.67 11.94 -5.48
CA LEU A 705 21.53 11.27 -6.14
C LEU A 705 21.68 11.24 -7.67
N GLY A 706 22.34 12.20 -8.29
CA GLY A 706 22.68 12.20 -9.71
C GLY A 706 23.59 11.03 -10.10
N ASN A 707 24.54 10.64 -9.25
CA ASN A 707 25.33 9.43 -9.46
C ASN A 707 24.52 8.15 -9.23
N ILE A 708 23.55 8.18 -8.30
CA ILE A 708 22.56 7.11 -8.12
C ILE A 708 21.58 7.08 -9.30
N GLU A 709 21.17 8.23 -9.81
CA GLU A 709 20.33 8.36 -11.01
C GLU A 709 21.07 7.95 -12.27
N HIS A 710 22.34 8.28 -12.44
CA HIS A 710 23.15 7.78 -13.55
C HIS A 710 23.30 6.25 -13.48
N ALA A 711 23.56 5.68 -12.31
CA ALA A 711 23.61 4.23 -12.13
C ALA A 711 22.23 3.58 -12.39
N LEU A 712 21.12 4.25 -12.02
CA LEU A 712 19.75 3.82 -12.32
C LEU A 712 19.39 4.05 -13.79
N ALA A 713 19.83 5.15 -14.41
CA ALA A 713 19.58 5.50 -15.80
C ALA A 713 20.44 4.66 -16.75
N ASP A 714 21.71 4.47 -16.49
CA ASP A 714 22.61 3.62 -17.29
C ASP A 714 22.19 2.15 -17.22
N GLY A 715 21.69 1.68 -16.09
CA GLY A 715 21.04 0.37 -15.97
C GLY A 715 19.75 0.28 -16.80
N CYS A 716 19.00 1.39 -16.96
CA CYS A 716 17.80 1.47 -17.80
C CYS A 716 18.10 1.59 -19.29
N GLU A 717 19.11 2.36 -19.72
CA GLU A 717 19.43 2.51 -21.14
C GLU A 717 19.88 1.20 -21.80
N ASN A 718 20.59 0.36 -21.08
CA ASN A 718 20.98 -0.97 -21.58
C ASN A 718 19.81 -1.98 -21.62
N LEU A 719 18.70 -1.72 -20.95
CA LEU A 719 17.50 -2.56 -20.92
C LEU A 719 16.33 -2.00 -21.75
N ALA A 720 16.40 -0.75 -22.20
CA ALA A 720 15.30 -0.03 -22.85
C ALA A 720 15.08 -0.34 -24.33
N CYS A 721 15.93 -1.12 -24.98
CA CYS A 721 15.90 -1.31 -26.43
C CYS A 721 15.18 -2.57 -26.90
N ARG A 722 14.02 -2.92 -26.40
CA ARG A 722 13.05 -3.76 -27.15
C ARG A 722 11.64 -3.53 -26.62
N GLU A 723 10.79 -2.89 -27.42
CA GLU A 723 9.35 -2.81 -27.18
C GLU A 723 8.77 -4.22 -27.08
N PRO A 724 8.05 -4.58 -26.00
CA PRO A 724 7.20 -5.76 -26.04
C PRO A 724 5.84 -5.34 -26.58
N ASN A 725 5.40 -5.96 -27.67
CA ASN A 725 4.00 -5.99 -28.07
C ASN A 725 3.17 -6.63 -26.96
N ILE A 726 2.68 -5.82 -26.03
CA ILE A 726 1.56 -6.20 -25.18
C ILE A 726 0.31 -5.76 -25.95
N THR A 727 -0.22 -6.65 -26.77
CA THR A 727 -1.57 -6.51 -27.30
C THR A 727 -2.52 -6.70 -26.13
N ILE A 728 -3.07 -5.61 -25.65
CA ILE A 728 -4.30 -5.67 -24.82
C ILE A 728 -5.37 -6.20 -25.76
N PRO A 729 -6.06 -7.29 -25.46
CA PRO A 729 -7.16 -7.75 -26.31
C PRO A 729 -8.20 -6.62 -26.39
N GLU A 730 -8.42 -6.08 -27.57
CA GLU A 730 -9.61 -5.26 -27.83
C GLU A 730 -10.83 -6.14 -27.61
N GLU A 731 -11.64 -5.80 -26.63
CA GLU A 731 -12.97 -6.37 -26.48
C GLU A 731 -13.79 -6.00 -27.72
N LYS A 732 -14.19 -7.01 -28.47
CA LYS A 732 -15.23 -6.84 -29.48
C LYS A 732 -16.50 -6.33 -28.81
N GLU A 733 -17.08 -5.28 -29.38
CA GLU A 733 -18.37 -4.66 -29.05
C GLU A 733 -19.50 -5.67 -28.87
#